data_c9799e380c07b24215b664fee06684cc
#
_entry.id   c9799e380c07b24215b664fee06684cc
#
_cell.length_a   1.000
_cell.length_b   1.000
_cell.length_c   1.000
_cell.angle_alpha   90.00
_cell.angle_beta   90.00
_cell.angle_gamma   90.00
#
_symmetry.space_group_name_H-M   'P 1'
#
loop_
_entity.id
_entity.type
_entity.pdbx_description
1 polymer ?
#
loop_
_entity_poly.entity_id
_entity_poly.type
_entity_poly.pdbx_seq_one_letter_code
_entity_poly.pdbx_strand_id
1 'polypeptide(L)'
;MELKCRINGEEVVLCAEPTARLRDVLYKAGCHSVRDSDDAEGFAGSDTIIFNGELKYANFILFYQTEGAEIKTAESLLNGRELNYVQKAMVAAGIVQSAYNAPAAALILTWMLEKKPHPTREEIKEVLTSIFIRDAGYEHYYLAVQLATELRDFGEFKSEIAPSFRPHLEVVGKPCGKVDGAALVSGEPVFVEDKVPENAWCLHVLRSPFASAYIKSIDTSEAEKLPGVAAILTAYNTPETHYMQAGQGNPEPSPHDRRLFNMKVRHVGDRVAGIVARTPEIADKAAALIKVEYEPQGAVYTVEEAMAEGAPLVHNGEVIYNAGAPDDLAAFNKLAGDEREGKVVYQFPLGADIHKNIAASNKGGIGDIEKGFAEADAIVESTYQTSQIQHTPLEPHVCYAHIEHGRLVMNCATQVPYHVRRIVSWVCNIPENKIHIIKERVGGGYGSKQDILVEDLTGYAAWVTGKPVYYRNTRAEEFYANSTRHPMRVKVKMGGKKDGTITAIFMEVCANTGPFGNHCLTVPMNSCSKVLPLFAVDNMAYDLKVFYTNTPPAGAYQGYGTPKGTYGIMMTMAELADKLGIDYRTMVEKNHVSEGYMLEILKGLGEGREGNVVPVGSCGLDEAIAKGCDMIEWGKKEVSDDPDWKIGKGFAMIMQGSGLPGLDHAEAIAKLETDGTVILNSGGADLGTGLDTISAKAVKEVLKLPMEKITVVSGDTDSCVFDTGAYASSGTFFSGNASLAAAKNLKEKILQEAALQMDEKVEDLDVRAPGEVYSKVTGNAISYGDLSHAAIAGDGRGQMVAHGSYVTTASSVPYGAHFAQVAVNVKTGEIKVQKFYALQDAGTPINPEIALCQMYGASMKSIGHTLYEDMKLDENGKCINANLTDYGTPMIGEAPDDFKAVLIDVEDAYGPFGAKSISEIACNGAAPAIGIAIHDACGVWMRSWPMTPEKVLKGLGKI
;
A
#
# COMPACT_ATOMS: atom_id res chain seq x y z
N MET A 1 20.81 33.90 13.52
CA MET A 1 21.12 33.89 14.98
C MET A 1 21.98 32.68 15.27
N GLU A 2 23.03 32.83 16.08
CA GLU A 2 23.85 31.70 16.53
C GLU A 2 23.48 31.38 17.97
N LEU A 3 23.22 30.12 18.27
CA LEU A 3 22.89 29.63 19.61
C LEU A 3 23.70 28.40 19.97
N LYS A 4 24.00 28.22 21.23
CA LYS A 4 24.72 27.08 21.79
C LYS A 4 23.73 26.15 22.47
N CYS A 5 23.76 24.87 22.11
CA CYS A 5 22.99 23.84 22.79
C CYS A 5 23.78 22.52 22.83
N ARG A 6 23.22 21.53 23.46
CA ARG A 6 23.79 20.19 23.47
C ARG A 6 22.87 19.24 22.69
N ILE A 7 23.40 18.63 21.63
CA ILE A 7 22.66 17.62 20.84
C ILE A 7 23.33 16.26 21.04
N ASN A 8 22.56 15.25 21.48
CA ASN A 8 23.05 13.89 21.69
C ASN A 8 24.31 13.82 22.57
N GLY A 9 24.42 14.75 23.56
CA GLY A 9 25.54 14.84 24.49
C GLY A 9 26.70 15.71 24.02
N GLU A 10 26.72 16.19 22.79
CA GLU A 10 27.79 17.04 22.22
C GLU A 10 27.38 18.52 22.24
N GLU A 11 28.28 19.39 22.61
CA GLU A 11 28.07 20.84 22.52
C GLU A 11 28.21 21.30 21.07
N VAL A 12 27.17 21.96 20.56
CA VAL A 12 27.10 22.44 19.18
C VAL A 12 26.73 23.91 19.12
N VAL A 13 27.21 24.60 18.08
CA VAL A 13 26.76 25.95 17.73
C VAL A 13 25.94 25.85 16.46
N LEU A 14 24.69 26.19 16.53
CA LEU A 14 23.79 26.20 15.39
C LEU A 14 23.52 27.63 14.94
N CYS A 15 23.30 27.82 13.64
CA CYS A 15 22.95 29.09 13.02
C CYS A 15 21.68 28.93 12.19
N ALA A 16 20.62 29.66 12.57
CA ALA A 16 19.37 29.69 11.83
C ALA A 16 18.61 31.01 12.09
N GLU A 17 17.50 31.20 11.38
CA GLU A 17 16.57 32.28 11.69
C GLU A 17 15.92 32.00 13.06
N PRO A 18 15.71 33.04 13.90
CA PRO A 18 15.17 32.86 15.27
C PRO A 18 13.84 32.11 15.30
N THR A 19 13.02 32.28 14.26
CA THR A 19 11.68 31.67 14.11
C THR A 19 11.69 30.39 13.31
N ALA A 20 12.87 29.88 12.91
CA ALA A 20 12.96 28.58 12.27
C ALA A 20 12.46 27.47 13.21
N ARG A 21 11.76 26.49 12.67
CA ARG A 21 11.34 25.31 13.44
C ARG A 21 12.58 24.49 13.82
N LEU A 22 12.61 24.03 15.06
CA LEU A 22 13.75 23.23 15.52
C LEU A 22 13.91 21.93 14.70
N ARG A 23 12.84 21.33 14.21
CA ARG A 23 12.86 20.17 13.30
C ARG A 23 13.76 20.43 12.10
N ASP A 24 13.59 21.55 11.41
CA ASP A 24 14.34 21.86 10.19
C ASP A 24 15.81 22.13 10.48
N VAL A 25 16.08 22.72 11.65
CA VAL A 25 17.44 23.00 12.10
C VAL A 25 18.18 21.70 12.46
N LEU A 26 17.51 20.80 13.18
CA LEU A 26 18.08 19.49 13.55
C LEU A 26 18.34 18.61 12.32
N TYR A 27 17.39 18.59 11.39
CA TYR A 27 17.54 17.82 10.15
C TYR A 27 18.75 18.30 9.34
N LYS A 28 18.92 19.60 9.15
CA LYS A 28 20.09 20.20 8.52
C LYS A 28 21.40 19.94 9.29
N ALA A 29 21.32 19.78 10.60
CA ALA A 29 22.46 19.42 11.43
C ALA A 29 22.82 17.92 11.40
N GLY A 30 22.10 17.12 10.60
CA GLY A 30 22.34 15.67 10.41
C GLY A 30 21.50 14.75 11.29
N CYS A 31 20.51 15.27 12.03
CA CYS A 31 19.56 14.44 12.79
C CYS A 31 18.42 13.97 11.87
N HIS A 32 18.71 13.00 11.01
CA HIS A 32 17.77 12.51 10.00
C HIS A 32 16.58 11.71 10.57
N SER A 33 16.67 11.31 11.84
CA SER A 33 15.55 10.66 12.53
C SER A 33 14.37 11.59 12.82
N VAL A 34 14.61 12.92 12.81
CA VAL A 34 13.58 13.94 13.12
C VAL A 34 12.84 14.32 11.83
N ARG A 35 11.72 13.66 11.55
CA ARG A 35 11.02 13.77 10.27
C ARG A 35 9.73 14.57 10.37
N ASP A 36 9.27 15.14 9.25
CA ASP A 36 8.01 15.85 9.15
C ASP A 36 7.03 15.08 8.26
N SER A 37 6.00 14.49 8.87
CA SER A 37 4.98 13.69 8.18
C SER A 37 3.67 14.45 7.95
N ASP A 38 3.42 15.53 8.68
CA ASP A 38 2.13 16.19 8.78
C ASP A 38 2.17 17.71 8.64
N ASP A 39 3.28 18.24 8.10
CA ASP A 39 3.50 19.68 7.91
C ASP A 39 3.29 20.50 9.20
N ALA A 40 3.72 19.93 10.33
CA ALA A 40 3.62 20.51 11.67
C ALA A 40 2.20 20.60 12.26
N GLU A 41 1.31 19.69 11.91
CA GLU A 41 0.01 19.54 12.59
C GLU A 41 0.18 19.00 14.02
N GLY A 42 1.26 18.25 14.30
CA GLY A 42 1.52 17.60 15.58
C GLY A 42 0.70 16.35 15.84
N PHE A 43 0.27 15.68 14.77
CA PHE A 43 -0.49 14.44 14.82
C PHE A 43 0.41 13.20 14.66
N ALA A 44 1.36 13.24 13.72
CA ALA A 44 2.12 12.06 13.34
C ALA A 44 3.19 11.64 14.35
N GLY A 45 3.77 12.58 15.10
CA GLY A 45 4.79 12.32 16.11
C GLY A 45 6.16 11.88 15.59
N SER A 46 6.37 11.91 14.26
CA SER A 46 7.64 11.52 13.64
C SER A 46 8.80 12.48 13.91
N ASP A 47 8.51 13.67 14.39
CA ASP A 47 9.46 14.71 14.80
C ASP A 47 9.71 14.76 16.33
N THR A 48 9.35 13.70 17.05
CA THR A 48 9.53 13.64 18.51
C THR A 48 11.00 13.62 18.89
N ILE A 49 11.36 14.48 19.84
CA ILE A 49 12.68 14.59 20.48
C ILE A 49 12.53 14.58 21.99
N ILE A 50 13.63 14.35 22.72
CA ILE A 50 13.70 14.67 24.16
C ILE A 50 14.35 16.02 24.30
N PHE A 51 13.58 17.00 24.77
CA PHE A 51 14.02 18.38 24.99
C PHE A 51 14.03 18.67 26.49
N ASN A 52 15.21 18.92 27.06
CA ASN A 52 15.41 19.13 28.50
C ASN A 52 14.77 18.01 29.36
N GLY A 53 14.89 16.74 28.92
CA GLY A 53 14.40 15.57 29.65
C GLY A 53 12.96 15.16 29.39
N GLU A 54 12.19 15.96 28.60
CA GLU A 54 10.78 15.70 28.30
C GLU A 54 10.55 15.46 26.79
N LEU A 55 9.59 14.60 26.46
CA LEU A 55 9.16 14.38 25.06
C LEU A 55 8.49 15.64 24.51
N LYS A 56 8.92 16.11 23.36
CA LYS A 56 8.38 17.27 22.64
C LYS A 56 8.40 17.03 21.13
N TYR A 57 7.49 17.64 20.40
CA TYR A 57 7.54 17.72 18.94
C TYR A 57 8.47 18.87 18.51
N ALA A 58 9.47 18.58 17.72
CA ALA A 58 10.46 19.55 17.26
C ALA A 58 9.85 20.65 16.38
N ASN A 59 8.76 20.35 15.67
CA ASN A 59 8.00 21.32 14.87
C ASN A 59 7.38 22.46 15.70
N PHE A 60 7.13 22.24 17.01
CA PHE A 60 6.52 23.25 17.90
C PHE A 60 7.54 24.00 18.75
N ILE A 61 8.85 23.77 18.52
CA ILE A 61 9.93 24.50 19.18
C ILE A 61 10.58 25.41 18.15
N LEU A 62 10.69 26.70 18.49
CA LEU A 62 11.39 27.68 17.65
C LEU A 62 12.88 27.72 18.01
N PHE A 63 13.71 27.96 17.02
CA PHE A 63 15.17 27.95 17.18
C PHE A 63 15.66 28.81 18.34
N TYR A 64 15.10 30.01 18.54
CA TYR A 64 15.52 30.92 19.65
C TYR A 64 15.33 30.31 21.06
N GLN A 65 14.54 29.26 21.21
CA GLN A 65 14.27 28.57 22.49
C GLN A 65 15.38 27.56 22.85
N THR A 66 16.35 27.33 21.98
CA THR A 66 17.33 26.23 22.13
C THR A 66 18.60 26.63 22.86
N GLU A 67 18.78 27.92 23.23
CA GLU A 67 19.99 28.36 23.94
C GLU A 67 20.16 27.61 25.29
N GLY A 68 21.25 26.87 25.41
CA GLY A 68 21.58 26.08 26.58
C GLY A 68 20.73 24.81 26.75
N ALA A 69 19.87 24.48 25.78
CA ALA A 69 19.01 23.28 25.84
C ALA A 69 19.80 21.98 25.68
N GLU A 70 19.34 20.92 26.31
CA GLU A 70 19.76 19.53 26.09
C GLU A 70 18.72 18.86 25.18
N ILE A 71 19.17 18.41 23.99
CA ILE A 71 18.34 17.81 22.97
C ILE A 71 18.86 16.40 22.71
N LYS A 72 17.96 15.40 22.76
CA LYS A 72 18.26 14.03 22.32
C LYS A 72 17.32 13.63 21.19
N THR A 73 17.90 13.06 20.15
CA THR A 73 17.21 12.46 19.01
C THR A 73 17.47 10.95 18.99
N ALA A 74 16.84 10.20 18.10
CA ALA A 74 16.98 8.74 18.08
C ALA A 74 18.43 8.28 17.79
N GLU A 75 19.25 9.10 17.14
CA GLU A 75 20.68 8.84 16.94
C GLU A 75 21.44 8.67 18.27
N SER A 76 20.95 9.29 19.37
CA SER A 76 21.56 9.13 20.71
C SER A 76 21.35 7.75 21.34
N LEU A 77 20.46 6.93 20.78
CA LEU A 77 20.16 5.59 21.29
C LEU A 77 21.24 4.56 20.93
N LEU A 78 22.08 4.88 19.94
CA LEU A 78 23.15 4.00 19.49
C LEU A 78 24.35 4.04 20.45
N ASN A 79 24.94 2.88 20.69
CA ASN A 79 26.25 2.76 21.32
C ASN A 79 27.29 2.47 20.22
N GLY A 80 27.88 3.50 19.66
CA GLY A 80 28.66 3.40 18.43
C GLY A 80 27.76 3.03 17.23
N ARG A 81 27.85 1.77 16.78
CA ARG A 81 26.96 1.23 15.73
C ARG A 81 25.94 0.22 16.27
N GLU A 82 25.98 -0.06 17.56
CA GLU A 82 25.08 -1.05 18.14
C GLU A 82 23.74 -0.44 18.55
N LEU A 83 22.67 -1.11 18.19
CA LEU A 83 21.32 -0.79 18.64
C LEU A 83 21.18 -0.97 20.15
N ASN A 84 20.42 -0.11 20.82
CA ASN A 84 20.03 -0.32 22.19
C ASN A 84 19.02 -1.49 22.32
N TYR A 85 18.68 -1.85 23.55
CA TYR A 85 17.78 -2.97 23.83
C TYR A 85 16.35 -2.76 23.30
N VAL A 86 15.85 -1.51 23.23
CA VAL A 86 14.53 -1.18 22.65
C VAL A 86 14.55 -1.34 21.14
N GLN A 87 15.55 -0.76 20.48
CA GLN A 87 15.69 -0.87 19.03
C GLN A 87 15.83 -2.35 18.57
N LYS A 88 16.61 -3.15 19.30
CA LYS A 88 16.73 -4.62 19.06
C LYS A 88 15.38 -5.32 19.19
N ALA A 89 14.62 -4.99 20.23
CA ALA A 89 13.30 -5.56 20.46
C ALA A 89 12.27 -5.15 19.40
N MET A 90 12.29 -3.90 18.94
CA MET A 90 11.42 -3.41 17.87
C MET A 90 11.66 -4.14 16.54
N VAL A 91 12.93 -4.34 16.19
CA VAL A 91 13.29 -5.13 14.99
C VAL A 91 12.84 -6.57 15.14
N ALA A 92 13.08 -7.20 16.29
CA ALA A 92 12.67 -8.59 16.56
C ALA A 92 11.14 -8.77 16.53
N ALA A 93 10.38 -7.82 17.07
CA ALA A 93 8.92 -7.86 17.06
C ALA A 93 8.29 -7.62 15.67
N GLY A 94 9.08 -7.28 14.64
CA GLY A 94 8.60 -7.06 13.27
C GLY A 94 7.89 -5.72 13.03
N ILE A 95 7.90 -4.79 13.99
CA ILE A 95 7.19 -3.50 13.86
C ILE A 95 7.94 -2.46 13.04
N VAL A 96 9.21 -2.70 12.74
CA VAL A 96 10.03 -1.83 11.87
C VAL A 96 9.74 -2.18 10.42
N GLN A 97 8.67 -1.60 9.84
CA GLN A 97 8.20 -1.91 8.50
C GLN A 97 8.52 -0.79 7.49
N SER A 98 7.62 0.16 7.25
CA SER A 98 7.91 1.36 6.46
C SER A 98 8.90 2.28 7.19
N ALA A 99 8.84 2.27 8.50
CA ALA A 99 9.81 2.80 9.45
C ALA A 99 10.06 4.31 9.39
N TYR A 100 9.20 5.09 8.73
CA TYR A 100 9.39 6.53 8.63
C TYR A 100 9.37 7.23 10.01
N ASN A 101 8.60 6.68 10.96
CA ASN A 101 8.53 7.14 12.36
C ASN A 101 9.14 6.13 13.37
N ALA A 102 9.72 5.02 12.93
CA ALA A 102 10.28 4.02 13.85
C ALA A 102 11.39 4.58 14.75
N PRO A 103 12.29 5.49 14.32
CA PRO A 103 13.26 6.11 15.20
C PRO A 103 12.60 6.91 16.33
N ALA A 104 11.56 7.70 16.02
CA ALA A 104 10.81 8.45 17.03
C ALA A 104 10.13 7.50 18.02
N ALA A 105 9.52 6.40 17.54
CA ALA A 105 8.94 5.38 18.41
C ALA A 105 10.00 4.74 19.34
N ALA A 106 11.19 4.44 18.83
CA ALA A 106 12.30 3.91 19.64
C ALA A 106 12.72 4.89 20.75
N LEU A 107 12.78 6.17 20.43
CA LEU A 107 13.11 7.22 21.38
C LEU A 107 12.03 7.32 22.49
N ILE A 108 10.76 7.35 22.09
CA ILE A 108 9.60 7.40 23.01
C ILE A 108 9.59 6.20 23.96
N LEU A 109 9.75 4.98 23.42
CA LEU A 109 9.74 3.76 24.21
C LEU A 109 10.97 3.64 25.13
N THR A 110 12.15 4.08 24.67
CA THR A 110 13.35 4.13 25.53
C THR A 110 13.15 5.10 26.69
N TRP A 111 12.66 6.32 26.42
CA TRP A 111 12.35 7.31 27.45
C TRP A 111 11.32 6.79 28.46
N MET A 112 10.29 6.10 28.00
CA MET A 112 9.30 5.48 28.87
C MET A 112 9.91 4.42 29.79
N LEU A 113 10.71 3.49 29.24
CA LEU A 113 11.31 2.40 29.99
C LEU A 113 12.40 2.84 30.97
N GLU A 114 13.05 3.98 30.72
CA GLU A 114 13.95 4.62 31.70
C GLU A 114 13.19 5.17 32.91
N LYS A 115 11.99 5.70 32.71
CA LYS A 115 11.13 6.23 33.80
C LYS A 115 10.29 5.16 34.48
N LYS A 116 9.81 4.17 33.69
CA LYS A 116 8.96 3.07 34.14
C LYS A 116 9.50 1.73 33.60
N PRO A 117 10.37 1.07 34.34
CA PRO A 117 11.04 -0.15 33.87
C PRO A 117 10.10 -1.32 33.51
N HIS A 118 8.92 -1.42 34.12
CA HIS A 118 7.92 -2.43 33.90
C HIS A 118 6.54 -1.76 33.71
N PRO A 119 6.27 -1.14 32.55
CA PRO A 119 5.02 -0.47 32.31
C PRO A 119 3.86 -1.44 32.14
N THR A 120 2.68 -1.06 32.57
CA THR A 120 1.42 -1.76 32.26
C THR A 120 1.01 -1.52 30.80
N ARG A 121 0.08 -2.34 30.29
CA ARG A 121 -0.47 -2.15 28.94
C ARG A 121 -1.10 -0.75 28.77
N GLU A 122 -1.80 -0.26 29.78
CA GLU A 122 -2.40 1.08 29.74
C GLU A 122 -1.35 2.21 29.69
N GLU A 123 -0.26 2.09 30.45
CA GLU A 123 0.84 3.06 30.40
C GLU A 123 1.56 3.06 29.06
N ILE A 124 1.72 1.92 28.43
CA ILE A 124 2.25 1.82 27.05
C ILE A 124 1.27 2.48 26.08
N LYS A 125 -0.02 2.19 26.20
CA LYS A 125 -1.07 2.80 25.39
C LYS A 125 -1.06 4.33 25.51
N GLU A 126 -1.00 4.85 26.73
CA GLU A 126 -0.94 6.30 27.00
C GLU A 126 0.23 6.97 26.28
N VAL A 127 1.42 6.41 26.37
CA VAL A 127 2.63 6.97 25.73
C VAL A 127 2.53 6.91 24.21
N LEU A 128 2.02 5.81 23.65
CA LEU A 128 1.87 5.64 22.21
C LEU A 128 0.72 6.46 21.59
N THR A 129 -0.12 7.15 22.37
CA THR A 129 -1.05 8.15 21.82
C THR A 129 -0.33 9.36 21.21
N SER A 130 0.96 9.53 21.48
CA SER A 130 1.79 10.60 20.92
C SER A 130 2.34 10.30 19.52
N ILE A 131 2.07 9.11 18.98
CA ILE A 131 2.64 8.72 17.67
C ILE A 131 1.62 7.94 16.83
N PHE A 132 1.46 8.35 15.59
CA PHE A 132 0.59 7.70 14.62
C PHE A 132 1.31 6.52 13.95
N ILE A 133 0.71 5.34 13.99
CA ILE A 133 1.22 4.11 13.38
C ILE A 133 0.24 3.65 12.29
N ARG A 134 0.69 3.61 11.04
CA ARG A 134 -0.16 3.23 9.89
C ARG A 134 0.16 1.85 9.31
N ASP A 135 1.35 1.34 9.50
CA ASP A 135 1.88 0.13 8.83
C ASP A 135 1.74 -1.17 9.64
N ALA A 136 2.17 -1.18 10.90
CA ALA A 136 2.26 -2.40 11.73
C ALA A 136 1.08 -2.60 12.69
N GLY A 137 0.10 -1.68 12.72
CA GLY A 137 -0.88 -1.64 13.80
C GLY A 137 -0.21 -1.41 15.16
N TYR A 138 -0.90 -1.67 16.27
CA TYR A 138 -0.38 -1.35 17.60
C TYR A 138 -0.03 -2.57 18.45
N GLU A 139 -0.54 -3.75 18.13
CA GLU A 139 -0.45 -4.91 19.04
C GLU A 139 1.00 -5.36 19.27
N HIS A 140 1.81 -5.44 18.24
CA HIS A 140 3.21 -5.84 18.38
C HIS A 140 4.11 -4.78 19.04
N TYR A 141 3.62 -3.55 19.28
CA TYR A 141 4.33 -2.59 20.14
C TYR A 141 4.33 -3.00 21.60
N TYR A 142 3.26 -3.63 22.09
CA TYR A 142 3.24 -4.24 23.42
C TYR A 142 4.25 -5.38 23.52
N LEU A 143 4.33 -6.24 22.50
CA LEU A 143 5.34 -7.29 22.42
C LEU A 143 6.76 -6.69 22.39
N ALA A 144 7.01 -5.64 21.62
CA ALA A 144 8.31 -4.99 21.56
C ALA A 144 8.76 -4.44 22.92
N VAL A 145 7.85 -3.84 23.70
CA VAL A 145 8.14 -3.38 25.06
C VAL A 145 8.45 -4.55 25.98
N GLN A 146 7.70 -5.65 25.88
CA GLN A 146 7.98 -6.88 26.66
C GLN A 146 9.36 -7.45 26.33
N LEU A 147 9.70 -7.62 25.04
CA LEU A 147 11.00 -8.10 24.58
C LEU A 147 12.14 -7.16 25.01
N ALA A 148 11.92 -5.84 24.96
CA ALA A 148 12.89 -4.85 25.41
C ALA A 148 13.19 -5.00 26.91
N THR A 149 12.14 -5.20 27.71
CA THR A 149 12.26 -5.44 29.15
C THR A 149 13.02 -6.74 29.44
N GLU A 150 12.69 -7.82 28.72
CA GLU A 150 13.38 -9.10 28.86
C GLU A 150 14.86 -9.02 28.48
N LEU A 151 15.17 -8.36 27.36
CA LEU A 151 16.56 -8.17 26.92
C LEU A 151 17.37 -7.33 27.92
N ARG A 152 16.78 -6.29 28.49
CA ARG A 152 17.43 -5.49 29.54
C ARG A 152 17.68 -6.28 30.83
N ASP A 153 16.69 -7.07 31.29
CA ASP A 153 16.71 -7.70 32.61
C ASP A 153 17.42 -9.06 32.60
N PHE A 154 17.34 -9.79 31.48
CA PHE A 154 17.86 -11.15 31.36
C PHE A 154 18.99 -11.30 30.31
N GLY A 155 19.20 -10.31 29.43
CA GLY A 155 20.16 -10.37 28.34
C GLY A 155 19.70 -11.18 27.11
N GLU A 156 18.47 -11.70 27.12
CA GLU A 156 17.91 -12.49 26.03
C GLU A 156 16.38 -12.33 25.97
N PHE A 157 15.77 -12.59 24.82
CA PHE A 157 14.32 -12.70 24.68
C PHE A 157 13.83 -14.02 25.28
N LYS A 158 12.79 -13.97 26.13
CA LYS A 158 12.15 -15.13 26.76
C LYS A 158 10.82 -15.49 26.10
N SER A 159 10.11 -14.48 25.61
CA SER A 159 8.80 -14.65 24.99
C SER A 159 8.94 -15.11 23.55
N GLU A 160 7.96 -15.88 23.09
CA GLU A 160 7.82 -16.24 21.69
C GLU A 160 7.48 -14.98 20.88
N ILE A 161 8.23 -14.73 19.81
CA ILE A 161 8.04 -13.56 18.94
C ILE A 161 6.88 -13.80 17.97
N ALA A 162 6.86 -14.98 17.35
CA ALA A 162 5.81 -15.44 16.45
C ALA A 162 5.90 -16.96 16.31
N PRO A 163 4.79 -17.64 15.93
CA PRO A 163 4.80 -19.08 15.68
C PRO A 163 5.82 -19.47 14.61
N SER A 164 6.45 -20.63 14.75
CA SER A 164 7.33 -21.19 13.75
C SER A 164 6.61 -22.21 12.87
N PHE A 165 6.88 -22.17 11.59
CA PHE A 165 6.32 -23.04 10.56
C PHE A 165 7.43 -23.84 9.87
N ARG A 166 7.09 -24.96 9.23
CA ARG A 166 8.05 -25.78 8.47
C ARG A 166 9.34 -26.07 9.23
N PRO A 167 9.31 -26.89 10.29
CA PRO A 167 10.49 -27.14 11.15
C PRO A 167 11.69 -27.74 10.42
N HIS A 168 11.47 -28.37 9.25
CA HIS A 168 12.53 -28.95 8.40
C HIS A 168 13.31 -27.88 7.59
N LEU A 169 12.80 -26.65 7.45
CA LEU A 169 13.52 -25.54 6.83
C LEU A 169 14.37 -24.81 7.87
N GLU A 170 15.49 -24.23 7.44
CA GLU A 170 16.45 -23.61 8.35
C GLU A 170 15.98 -22.24 8.84
N VAL A 171 15.51 -21.36 7.92
CA VAL A 171 15.17 -19.99 8.21
C VAL A 171 13.76 -19.60 7.74
N VAL A 172 13.26 -20.24 6.70
CA VAL A 172 11.89 -20.01 6.20
C VAL A 172 10.89 -20.52 7.22
N GLY A 173 9.84 -19.75 7.46
CA GLY A 173 8.82 -20.05 8.46
C GLY A 173 9.23 -19.72 9.91
N LYS A 174 10.35 -19.03 10.12
CA LYS A 174 10.84 -18.67 11.46
C LYS A 174 11.05 -17.16 11.57
N PRO A 175 10.82 -16.53 12.73
CA PRO A 175 11.11 -15.12 12.97
C PRO A 175 12.57 -14.78 12.74
N CYS A 176 12.86 -13.60 12.17
CA CYS A 176 14.25 -13.24 11.85
C CYS A 176 14.51 -11.74 11.79
N GLY A 177 13.53 -10.87 12.04
CA GLY A 177 13.71 -9.43 11.86
C GLY A 177 14.00 -9.03 10.40
N LYS A 178 13.88 -7.77 10.05
CA LYS A 178 14.21 -7.28 8.69
C LYS A 178 15.72 -7.12 8.52
N VAL A 179 16.24 -7.44 7.32
CA VAL A 179 17.68 -7.29 6.98
C VAL A 179 18.17 -5.84 7.07
N ASP A 180 17.28 -4.88 6.85
CA ASP A 180 17.55 -3.44 6.95
C ASP A 180 17.01 -2.80 8.25
N GLY A 181 16.45 -3.62 9.16
CA GLY A 181 15.78 -3.14 10.36
C GLY A 181 16.66 -2.28 11.25
N ALA A 182 17.96 -2.55 11.33
CA ALA A 182 18.90 -1.76 12.10
C ALA A 182 19.04 -0.33 11.56
N ALA A 183 19.24 -0.17 10.26
CA ALA A 183 19.35 1.13 9.61
C ALA A 183 18.04 1.94 9.76
N LEU A 184 16.90 1.27 9.61
CA LEU A 184 15.59 1.90 9.69
C LEU A 184 15.28 2.42 11.10
N VAL A 185 15.53 1.63 12.15
CA VAL A 185 15.19 2.01 13.52
C VAL A 185 16.20 2.98 14.14
N SER A 186 17.41 3.07 13.60
CA SER A 186 18.44 4.03 14.03
C SER A 186 18.28 5.43 13.42
N GLY A 187 17.48 5.58 12.36
CA GLY A 187 17.30 6.84 11.66
C GLY A 187 18.35 7.13 10.60
N GLU A 188 19.00 6.10 10.05
CA GLU A 188 19.91 6.30 8.92
C GLU A 188 19.21 6.99 7.73
N PRO A 189 19.98 7.76 6.91
CA PRO A 189 19.44 8.52 5.79
C PRO A 189 19.13 7.62 4.59
N VAL A 190 17.95 7.00 4.57
CA VAL A 190 17.53 5.98 3.60
C VAL A 190 16.33 6.37 2.74
N PHE A 191 15.65 7.48 3.04
CA PHE A 191 14.49 7.97 2.28
C PHE A 191 14.90 9.00 1.22
N VAL A 192 13.99 9.30 0.31
CA VAL A 192 14.27 10.25 -0.79
C VAL A 192 14.69 11.62 -0.28
N GLU A 193 14.03 12.16 0.75
CA GLU A 193 14.39 13.47 1.30
C GLU A 193 15.83 13.52 1.83
N ASP A 194 16.37 12.40 2.31
CA ASP A 194 17.74 12.27 2.81
C ASP A 194 18.80 12.32 1.68
N LYS A 195 18.38 12.16 0.43
CA LYS A 195 19.25 12.17 -0.77
C LYS A 195 19.26 13.52 -1.48
N VAL A 196 18.43 14.45 -1.04
CA VAL A 196 18.30 15.77 -1.67
C VAL A 196 19.49 16.66 -1.26
N PRO A 197 20.34 17.10 -2.19
CA PRO A 197 21.47 17.97 -1.87
C PRO A 197 21.01 19.41 -1.61
N GLU A 198 21.77 20.18 -0.82
CA GLU A 198 21.43 21.56 -0.48
C GLU A 198 21.28 22.48 -1.72
N ASN A 199 21.91 22.13 -2.84
CA ASN A 199 21.80 22.88 -4.08
C ASN A 199 20.62 22.48 -4.96
N ALA A 200 19.76 21.58 -4.52
CA ALA A 200 18.53 21.23 -5.23
C ALA A 200 17.58 22.44 -5.36
N TRP A 201 16.86 22.48 -6.46
CA TRP A 201 15.81 23.45 -6.73
C TRP A 201 14.47 22.83 -6.35
N CYS A 202 13.58 23.62 -5.77
CA CYS A 202 12.24 23.12 -5.47
C CYS A 202 11.32 23.26 -6.68
N LEU A 203 10.44 22.30 -6.82
CA LEU A 203 9.28 22.36 -7.71
C LEU A 203 8.04 22.64 -6.87
N HIS A 204 7.31 23.71 -7.23
CA HIS A 204 6.02 24.06 -6.64
C HIS A 204 4.94 23.95 -7.71
N VAL A 205 3.75 23.46 -7.36
CA VAL A 205 2.65 23.30 -8.31
C VAL A 205 1.52 24.27 -7.97
N LEU A 206 1.27 25.23 -8.87
CA LEU A 206 0.05 26.05 -8.82
C LEU A 206 -1.14 25.18 -9.20
N ARG A 207 -2.15 25.14 -8.34
CA ARG A 207 -3.30 24.25 -8.47
C ARG A 207 -4.59 25.01 -8.71
N SER A 208 -5.52 24.34 -9.40
CA SER A 208 -6.85 24.90 -9.71
C SER A 208 -7.71 25.07 -8.46
N PRO A 209 -8.35 26.24 -8.31
CA PRO A 209 -9.39 26.43 -7.29
C PRO A 209 -10.79 25.96 -7.77
N PHE A 210 -10.92 25.55 -9.03
CA PHE A 210 -12.18 25.13 -9.64
C PHE A 210 -12.23 23.61 -9.84
N ALA A 211 -13.40 23.04 -9.60
CA ALA A 211 -13.66 21.63 -9.88
C ALA A 211 -13.78 21.34 -11.38
N SER A 212 -14.26 22.31 -12.18
CA SER A 212 -14.34 22.20 -13.63
C SER A 212 -14.25 23.60 -14.26
N ALA A 213 -13.23 23.83 -15.07
CA ALA A 213 -13.10 25.10 -15.80
C ALA A 213 -12.15 24.94 -17.00
N TYR A 214 -12.42 25.68 -18.08
CA TYR A 214 -11.43 25.91 -19.12
C TYR A 214 -10.47 27.03 -18.69
N ILE A 215 -9.21 26.86 -19.00
CA ILE A 215 -8.19 27.91 -18.88
C ILE A 215 -8.23 28.74 -20.15
N LYS A 216 -8.56 30.03 -20.03
CA LYS A 216 -8.51 30.97 -21.14
C LYS A 216 -7.12 31.49 -21.40
N SER A 217 -6.39 31.84 -20.33
CA SER A 217 -5.02 32.33 -20.40
C SER A 217 -4.27 32.05 -19.11
N ILE A 218 -2.95 31.89 -19.26
CA ILE A 218 -1.98 31.84 -18.15
C ILE A 218 -0.90 32.88 -18.46
N ASP A 219 -0.80 33.95 -17.67
CA ASP A 219 0.24 34.95 -17.76
C ASP A 219 1.31 34.71 -16.69
N THR A 220 2.49 34.27 -17.14
CA THR A 220 3.64 33.96 -16.31
C THR A 220 4.70 35.06 -16.32
N SER A 221 4.48 36.12 -17.09
CA SER A 221 5.51 37.11 -17.48
C SER A 221 6.17 37.82 -16.29
N GLU A 222 5.46 38.09 -15.21
CA GLU A 222 6.03 38.72 -14.02
C GLU A 222 6.74 37.71 -13.11
N ALA A 223 6.21 36.49 -13.04
CA ALA A 223 6.83 35.43 -12.26
C ALA A 223 8.19 34.98 -12.86
N GLU A 224 8.31 34.92 -14.17
CA GLU A 224 9.56 34.59 -14.87
C GLU A 224 10.69 35.57 -14.62
N LYS A 225 10.38 36.84 -14.29
CA LYS A 225 11.37 37.85 -13.99
C LYS A 225 11.97 37.78 -12.60
N LEU A 226 11.38 36.97 -11.71
CA LEU A 226 11.87 36.81 -10.34
C LEU A 226 13.26 36.17 -10.33
N PRO A 227 14.28 36.80 -9.70
CA PRO A 227 15.55 36.13 -9.49
C PRO A 227 15.39 34.84 -8.70
N GLY A 228 15.94 33.75 -9.23
CA GLY A 228 15.86 32.44 -8.61
C GLY A 228 14.72 31.55 -9.15
N VAL A 229 13.95 32.01 -10.13
CA VAL A 229 13.05 31.15 -10.93
C VAL A 229 13.84 30.65 -12.14
N ALA A 230 13.86 29.31 -12.32
CA ALA A 230 14.54 28.68 -13.45
C ALA A 230 13.58 28.41 -14.63
N ALA A 231 12.35 28.02 -14.35
CA ALA A 231 11.31 27.78 -15.36
C ALA A 231 9.92 27.83 -14.74
N ILE A 232 8.93 28.17 -15.57
CA ILE A 232 7.51 27.98 -15.27
C ILE A 232 6.92 27.09 -16.36
N LEU A 233 6.42 25.93 -15.98
CA LEU A 233 5.88 24.90 -16.84
C LEU A 233 4.35 25.00 -16.86
N THR A 234 3.76 25.01 -18.03
CA THR A 234 2.31 25.14 -18.22
C THR A 234 1.85 24.30 -19.41
N ALA A 235 0.57 24.28 -19.71
CA ALA A 235 0.03 23.63 -20.90
C ALA A 235 0.58 24.21 -22.22
N TYR A 236 1.16 25.42 -22.21
CA TYR A 236 1.70 26.08 -23.42
C TYR A 236 3.12 25.63 -23.78
N ASN A 237 3.91 25.13 -22.82
CA ASN A 237 5.32 24.84 -23.01
C ASN A 237 5.73 23.42 -22.56
N THR A 238 4.77 22.55 -22.34
CA THR A 238 4.98 21.13 -22.02
C THR A 238 4.44 20.22 -23.11
N PRO A 239 4.90 18.97 -23.21
CA PRO A 239 4.46 18.04 -24.24
C PRO A 239 2.94 17.81 -24.24
N GLU A 240 2.39 17.58 -25.42
CA GLU A 240 0.99 17.21 -25.61
C GLU A 240 0.72 15.71 -25.42
N THR A 241 1.69 14.97 -24.93
CA THR A 241 1.58 13.53 -24.68
C THR A 241 0.45 13.24 -23.70
N HIS A 242 -0.50 12.44 -24.14
CA HIS A 242 -1.54 11.88 -23.28
C HIS A 242 -1.01 10.58 -22.68
N TYR A 243 -1.17 10.42 -21.37
CA TYR A 243 -0.71 9.25 -20.62
C TYR A 243 -1.67 8.94 -19.46
N MET A 244 -1.49 7.80 -18.85
CA MET A 244 -2.14 7.43 -17.60
C MET A 244 -1.13 7.42 -16.46
N GLN A 245 -1.57 7.61 -15.25
CA GLN A 245 -0.70 7.55 -14.06
C GLN A 245 -0.66 6.17 -13.41
N ALA A 246 -1.51 5.25 -13.80
CA ALA A 246 -1.54 3.91 -13.28
C ALA A 246 -0.21 3.17 -13.55
N GLY A 247 0.49 2.80 -12.48
CA GLY A 247 1.76 2.07 -12.55
C GLY A 247 1.53 0.56 -12.49
N GLN A 248 1.03 -0.02 -13.56
CA GLN A 248 0.70 -1.45 -13.67
C GLN A 248 1.24 -2.00 -14.99
N GLY A 249 0.87 -3.21 -15.37
CA GLY A 249 1.26 -3.83 -16.63
C GLY A 249 1.13 -2.93 -17.88
N ASN A 250 1.62 -3.35 -19.00
CA ASN A 250 1.50 -2.61 -20.26
C ASN A 250 1.13 -3.57 -21.40
N PRO A 251 0.02 -3.32 -22.14
CA PRO A 251 -0.89 -2.17 -22.04
C PRO A 251 -1.79 -2.24 -20.78
N GLU A 252 -1.92 -1.12 -20.08
CA GLU A 252 -2.81 -1.00 -18.94
C GLU A 252 -4.26 -0.85 -19.42
N PRO A 253 -5.26 -1.52 -18.81
CA PRO A 253 -6.68 -1.31 -19.09
C PRO A 253 -7.20 -0.02 -18.43
N SER A 254 -6.58 1.10 -18.79
CA SER A 254 -6.90 2.45 -18.32
C SER A 254 -6.77 3.43 -19.49
N PRO A 255 -7.61 4.48 -19.57
CA PRO A 255 -7.47 5.49 -20.60
C PRO A 255 -6.23 6.38 -20.36
N HIS A 256 -5.58 6.81 -21.43
CA HIS A 256 -4.63 7.91 -21.41
C HIS A 256 -5.42 9.21 -21.58
N ASP A 257 -5.87 9.78 -20.49
CA ASP A 257 -6.76 10.94 -20.45
C ASP A 257 -6.16 12.15 -19.73
N ARG A 258 -4.86 12.08 -19.43
CA ARG A 258 -4.11 13.10 -18.72
C ARG A 258 -2.89 13.58 -19.52
N ARG A 259 -2.56 14.88 -19.37
CA ARG A 259 -1.28 15.50 -19.77
C ARG A 259 -0.58 16.03 -18.53
N LEU A 260 0.69 16.48 -18.65
CA LEU A 260 1.38 17.16 -17.54
C LEU A 260 0.56 18.34 -17.03
N PHE A 261 0.06 19.17 -17.96
CA PHE A 261 -0.87 20.27 -17.70
C PHE A 261 -1.96 20.28 -18.77
N ASN A 262 -3.21 20.34 -18.35
CA ASN A 262 -4.38 20.40 -19.23
C ASN A 262 -4.88 21.85 -19.38
N MET A 263 -5.56 22.15 -20.50
CA MET A 263 -6.27 23.42 -20.69
C MET A 263 -7.69 23.39 -20.11
N LYS A 264 -8.18 22.23 -19.68
CA LYS A 264 -9.36 22.06 -18.84
C LYS A 264 -8.95 21.44 -17.51
N VAL A 265 -9.19 22.14 -16.42
CA VAL A 265 -9.03 21.60 -15.07
C VAL A 265 -10.31 20.83 -14.70
N ARG A 266 -10.16 19.70 -14.01
CA ARG A 266 -11.25 18.75 -13.79
C ARG A 266 -11.52 18.42 -12.33
N HIS A 267 -10.75 18.94 -11.39
CA HIS A 267 -11.00 18.86 -9.95
C HIS A 267 -10.30 20.01 -9.23
N VAL A 268 -10.77 20.34 -8.03
CA VAL A 268 -10.05 21.27 -7.15
C VAL A 268 -8.71 20.63 -6.76
N GLY A 269 -7.61 21.32 -7.09
CA GLY A 269 -6.27 20.77 -6.90
C GLY A 269 -5.60 20.25 -8.17
N ASP A 270 -6.26 20.31 -9.34
CA ASP A 270 -5.66 19.95 -10.62
C ASP A 270 -4.47 20.87 -10.97
N ARG A 271 -3.49 20.37 -11.73
CA ARG A 271 -2.26 21.08 -12.07
C ARG A 271 -2.52 22.21 -13.07
N VAL A 272 -2.05 23.41 -12.79
CA VAL A 272 -2.15 24.59 -13.67
C VAL A 272 -0.77 25.05 -14.15
N ALA A 273 0.18 25.18 -13.23
CA ALA A 273 1.58 25.50 -13.55
C ALA A 273 2.56 24.83 -12.57
N GLY A 274 3.75 24.51 -13.06
CA GLY A 274 4.87 24.01 -12.25
C GLY A 274 5.99 25.05 -12.21
N ILE A 275 6.40 25.47 -11.04
CA ILE A 275 7.41 26.51 -10.83
C ILE A 275 8.68 25.87 -10.31
N VAL A 276 9.77 25.93 -11.08
CA VAL A 276 11.10 25.50 -10.65
C VAL A 276 11.85 26.70 -10.12
N ALA A 277 12.07 26.75 -8.81
CA ALA A 277 12.69 27.87 -8.13
C ALA A 277 13.80 27.44 -7.16
N ARG A 278 14.69 28.39 -6.80
CA ARG A 278 15.84 28.13 -5.94
C ARG A 278 15.44 27.74 -4.51
N THR A 279 14.35 28.32 -4.01
CA THR A 279 13.80 28.02 -2.68
C THR A 279 12.28 28.01 -2.71
N PRO A 280 11.61 27.35 -1.73
CA PRO A 280 10.15 27.36 -1.60
C PRO A 280 9.56 28.77 -1.55
N GLU A 281 10.19 29.70 -0.82
CA GLU A 281 9.69 31.08 -0.68
C GLU A 281 9.72 31.85 -2.02
N ILE A 282 10.69 31.56 -2.88
CA ILE A 282 10.75 32.14 -4.25
C ILE A 282 9.65 31.52 -5.10
N ALA A 283 9.43 30.22 -4.98
CA ALA A 283 8.37 29.52 -5.70
C ALA A 283 6.98 30.04 -5.32
N ASP A 284 6.70 30.25 -4.05
CA ASP A 284 5.43 30.81 -3.54
C ASP A 284 5.21 32.24 -4.06
N LYS A 285 6.25 33.08 -4.03
CA LYS A 285 6.18 34.43 -4.61
C LYS A 285 5.91 34.39 -6.10
N ALA A 286 6.56 33.48 -6.83
CA ALA A 286 6.33 33.32 -8.26
C ALA A 286 4.89 32.83 -8.54
N ALA A 287 4.40 31.86 -7.79
CA ALA A 287 3.03 31.37 -7.90
C ALA A 287 2.00 32.47 -7.70
N ALA A 288 2.21 33.37 -6.73
CA ALA A 288 1.33 34.49 -6.46
C ALA A 288 1.32 35.56 -7.59
N LEU A 289 2.33 35.60 -8.47
CA LEU A 289 2.41 36.52 -9.61
C LEU A 289 1.80 35.93 -10.89
N ILE A 290 1.57 34.62 -10.95
CA ILE A 290 0.94 34.00 -12.12
C ILE A 290 -0.54 34.35 -12.14
N LYS A 291 -1.01 34.90 -13.26
CA LYS A 291 -2.41 35.25 -13.47
C LYS A 291 -3.07 34.22 -14.37
N VAL A 292 -4.13 33.59 -13.89
CA VAL A 292 -4.88 32.59 -14.64
C VAL A 292 -6.31 33.08 -14.83
N GLU A 293 -6.77 33.14 -16.08
CA GLU A 293 -8.17 33.43 -16.40
C GLU A 293 -8.91 32.12 -16.65
N TYR A 294 -9.93 31.87 -15.86
CA TYR A 294 -10.75 30.67 -15.96
C TYR A 294 -12.13 30.96 -16.55
N GLU A 295 -12.69 29.96 -17.21
CA GLU A 295 -14.07 29.88 -17.65
C GLU A 295 -14.76 28.71 -16.94
N PRO A 296 -15.37 28.94 -15.75
CA PRO A 296 -16.00 27.87 -14.97
C PRO A 296 -17.03 27.10 -15.75
N GLN A 297 -17.09 25.79 -15.53
CA GLN A 297 -18.02 24.84 -16.12
C GLN A 297 -18.84 24.15 -15.03
N GLY A 298 -19.94 23.50 -15.44
CA GLY A 298 -20.67 22.60 -14.52
C GLY A 298 -19.79 21.44 -14.05
N ALA A 299 -20.02 20.97 -12.82
CA ALA A 299 -19.30 19.86 -12.20
C ALA A 299 -20.27 18.81 -11.66
N VAL A 300 -19.79 17.57 -11.52
CA VAL A 300 -20.50 16.44 -10.90
C VAL A 300 -19.60 15.80 -9.85
N TYR A 301 -20.14 15.51 -8.67
CA TYR A 301 -19.35 15.01 -7.54
C TYR A 301 -19.74 13.60 -7.10
N THR A 302 -20.91 13.12 -7.50
CA THR A 302 -21.43 11.80 -7.18
C THR A 302 -21.68 10.98 -8.44
N VAL A 303 -21.74 9.66 -8.26
CA VAL A 303 -22.14 8.75 -9.36
C VAL A 303 -23.56 9.07 -9.83
N GLU A 304 -24.47 9.40 -8.92
CA GLU A 304 -25.86 9.75 -9.22
C GLU A 304 -25.97 11.00 -10.07
N GLU A 305 -25.19 12.03 -9.76
CA GLU A 305 -25.11 13.27 -10.58
C GLU A 305 -24.52 12.97 -11.97
N ALA A 306 -23.44 12.17 -12.03
CA ALA A 306 -22.78 11.82 -13.29
C ALA A 306 -23.67 10.98 -14.23
N MET A 307 -24.61 10.20 -13.67
CA MET A 307 -25.57 9.37 -14.39
C MET A 307 -26.80 10.14 -14.87
N ALA A 308 -27.06 11.33 -14.33
CA ALA A 308 -28.26 12.09 -14.64
C ALA A 308 -28.32 12.49 -16.13
N GLU A 309 -29.49 12.52 -16.71
CA GLU A 309 -29.68 13.01 -18.09
C GLU A 309 -29.28 14.49 -18.18
N GLY A 310 -28.39 14.81 -19.12
CA GLY A 310 -27.88 16.18 -19.29
C GLY A 310 -26.82 16.59 -18.27
N ALA A 311 -26.22 15.62 -17.53
CA ALA A 311 -25.13 15.90 -16.61
C ALA A 311 -23.94 16.59 -17.30
N PRO A 312 -23.25 17.53 -16.64
CA PRO A 312 -21.99 18.06 -17.12
C PRO A 312 -20.99 16.95 -17.44
N LEU A 313 -20.30 17.07 -18.57
CA LEU A 313 -19.30 16.08 -18.97
C LEU A 313 -17.92 16.44 -18.42
N VAL A 314 -17.31 15.48 -17.72
CA VAL A 314 -15.94 15.62 -17.21
C VAL A 314 -14.95 15.60 -18.36
N HIS A 315 -15.15 14.70 -19.34
CA HIS A 315 -14.44 14.65 -20.60
C HIS A 315 -15.42 14.80 -21.76
N ASN A 316 -15.08 15.60 -22.75
CA ASN A 316 -15.83 15.79 -23.98
C ASN A 316 -14.90 16.03 -25.17
N GLY A 317 -13.70 15.40 -25.15
CA GLY A 317 -12.72 15.50 -26.21
C GLY A 317 -12.85 14.39 -27.25
N GLU A 318 -11.89 14.38 -28.18
CA GLU A 318 -11.77 13.30 -29.17
C GLU A 318 -11.34 12.00 -28.47
N VAL A 319 -12.01 10.90 -28.84
CA VAL A 319 -11.62 9.54 -28.36
C VAL A 319 -10.83 8.84 -29.45
N ILE A 320 -9.72 8.23 -29.05
CA ILE A 320 -8.85 7.44 -29.92
C ILE A 320 -8.72 6.05 -29.32
N TYR A 321 -8.78 5.03 -30.18
CA TYR A 321 -8.45 3.65 -29.82
C TYR A 321 -7.21 3.19 -30.57
N ASN A 322 -6.24 2.65 -29.87
CA ASN A 322 -5.04 2.05 -30.47
C ASN A 322 -5.35 0.69 -31.09
N ALA A 323 -6.29 -0.04 -30.52
CA ALA A 323 -6.80 -1.31 -31.05
C ALA A 323 -8.30 -1.48 -30.73
N GLY A 324 -9.03 -2.17 -31.61
CA GLY A 324 -10.41 -2.56 -31.36
C GLY A 324 -11.41 -1.40 -31.32
N ALA A 325 -11.21 -0.36 -32.10
CA ALA A 325 -12.13 0.79 -32.15
C ALA A 325 -13.57 0.35 -32.49
N PRO A 326 -14.59 0.97 -31.82
CA PRO A 326 -16.00 0.78 -32.19
C PRO A 326 -16.28 1.25 -33.62
N ASP A 327 -17.20 0.58 -34.32
CA ASP A 327 -17.54 0.91 -35.72
C ASP A 327 -18.11 2.32 -35.89
N ASP A 328 -18.76 2.86 -34.86
CA ASP A 328 -19.40 4.17 -34.85
C ASP A 328 -18.49 5.29 -34.30
N LEU A 329 -17.19 5.03 -34.04
CA LEU A 329 -16.26 5.98 -33.44
C LEU A 329 -16.23 7.34 -34.17
N ALA A 330 -16.29 7.36 -35.52
CA ALA A 330 -16.27 8.58 -36.29
C ALA A 330 -17.53 9.45 -36.06
N ALA A 331 -18.70 8.83 -35.90
CA ALA A 331 -19.93 9.52 -35.54
C ALA A 331 -19.89 10.02 -34.09
N PHE A 332 -19.36 9.24 -33.18
CA PHE A 332 -19.14 9.59 -31.78
C PHE A 332 -18.22 10.82 -31.63
N ASN A 333 -17.08 10.84 -32.32
CA ASN A 333 -16.13 11.94 -32.28
C ASN A 333 -16.64 13.23 -32.88
N LYS A 334 -17.67 13.22 -33.75
CA LYS A 334 -18.35 14.44 -34.21
C LYS A 334 -19.09 15.19 -33.10
N LEU A 335 -19.31 14.54 -31.97
CA LEU A 335 -19.93 15.15 -30.78
C LEU A 335 -18.88 15.78 -29.85
N ALA A 336 -17.57 15.62 -30.17
CA ALA A 336 -16.51 16.21 -29.37
C ALA A 336 -16.68 17.73 -29.24
N GLY A 337 -16.40 18.21 -28.01
CA GLY A 337 -16.61 19.61 -27.66
C GLY A 337 -15.41 20.50 -28.00
N ASP A 338 -15.08 21.41 -27.09
CA ASP A 338 -14.00 22.38 -27.21
C ASP A 338 -12.63 21.70 -27.37
N GLU A 339 -11.76 22.24 -28.23
CA GLU A 339 -10.39 21.70 -28.43
C GLU A 339 -9.54 21.67 -27.17
N ARG A 340 -9.86 22.52 -26.17
CA ARG A 340 -9.21 22.55 -24.85
C ARG A 340 -9.50 21.29 -24.01
N GLU A 341 -10.48 20.47 -24.37
CA GLU A 341 -10.76 19.19 -23.73
C GLU A 341 -9.59 18.20 -23.80
N GLY A 342 -8.78 18.31 -24.86
CA GLY A 342 -7.74 17.33 -25.17
C GLY A 342 -8.32 16.05 -25.75
N LYS A 343 -7.61 14.94 -25.56
CA LYS A 343 -7.99 13.62 -26.10
C LYS A 343 -8.10 12.60 -24.99
N VAL A 344 -8.91 11.55 -25.22
CA VAL A 344 -8.94 10.34 -24.38
C VAL A 344 -8.50 9.19 -25.26
N VAL A 345 -7.37 8.55 -24.92
CA VAL A 345 -6.79 7.48 -25.72
C VAL A 345 -6.94 6.16 -24.99
N TYR A 346 -7.69 5.23 -25.58
CA TYR A 346 -7.85 3.88 -25.08
C TYR A 346 -6.90 2.92 -25.80
N GLN A 347 -6.22 2.06 -25.07
CA GLN A 347 -5.39 1.02 -25.66
C GLN A 347 -6.24 -0.03 -26.37
N PHE A 348 -7.40 -0.37 -25.78
CA PHE A 348 -8.41 -1.29 -26.29
C PHE A 348 -9.78 -0.94 -25.66
N PRO A 349 -10.90 -1.47 -26.17
CA PRO A 349 -12.24 -1.16 -25.64
C PRO A 349 -12.39 -1.55 -24.16
N LEU A 350 -12.89 -0.61 -23.35
CA LEU A 350 -13.19 -0.82 -21.93
C LEU A 350 -14.68 -0.65 -21.63
N GLY A 351 -15.55 -0.68 -22.66
CA GLY A 351 -16.96 -0.38 -22.49
C GLY A 351 -17.25 1.07 -22.08
N ALA A 352 -16.34 2.00 -22.47
CA ALA A 352 -16.42 3.41 -22.12
C ALA A 352 -17.47 4.15 -22.98
N ASP A 353 -18.11 5.18 -22.38
CA ASP A 353 -18.96 6.18 -23.05
C ASP A 353 -18.78 7.52 -22.34
N ILE A 354 -17.79 8.32 -22.78
CA ILE A 354 -17.47 9.61 -22.12
C ILE A 354 -18.62 10.62 -22.21
N HIS A 355 -19.52 10.49 -23.20
CA HIS A 355 -20.71 11.35 -23.31
C HIS A 355 -21.83 10.99 -22.30
N LYS A 356 -21.59 9.95 -21.47
CA LYS A 356 -22.36 9.58 -20.29
C LYS A 356 -21.50 9.55 -19.02
N ASN A 357 -20.35 10.20 -19.05
CA ASN A 357 -19.35 10.13 -17.98
C ASN A 357 -18.87 8.70 -17.64
N ILE A 358 -19.03 7.70 -18.52
CA ILE A 358 -18.59 6.32 -18.28
C ILE A 358 -17.15 6.16 -18.75
N ALA A 359 -16.24 5.95 -17.79
CA ALA A 359 -14.82 5.69 -18.05
C ALA A 359 -14.57 4.25 -18.49
N ALA A 360 -15.31 3.30 -17.91
CA ALA A 360 -15.25 1.88 -18.22
C ALA A 360 -16.53 1.16 -17.79
N SER A 361 -16.84 0.03 -18.41
CA SER A 361 -17.93 -0.84 -17.98
C SER A 361 -17.65 -2.30 -18.36
N ASN A 362 -18.18 -3.22 -17.55
CA ASN A 362 -18.13 -4.65 -17.83
C ASN A 362 -19.36 -5.33 -17.21
N LYS A 363 -19.84 -6.38 -17.83
CA LYS A 363 -20.94 -7.22 -17.30
C LYS A 363 -20.78 -8.67 -17.73
N GLY A 364 -21.26 -9.57 -16.90
CA GLY A 364 -21.19 -10.99 -17.19
C GLY A 364 -21.89 -11.82 -16.13
N GLY A 365 -21.70 -13.12 -16.24
CA GLY A 365 -22.27 -14.08 -15.28
C GLY A 365 -22.16 -15.52 -15.74
N ILE A 366 -22.67 -16.41 -14.92
CA ILE A 366 -22.79 -17.86 -15.16
C ILE A 366 -24.18 -18.33 -14.79
N GLY A 367 -24.60 -19.46 -15.34
CA GLY A 367 -25.91 -20.08 -15.11
C GLY A 367 -27.09 -19.28 -15.64
N ASP A 368 -28.25 -19.44 -15.00
CA ASP A 368 -29.49 -18.73 -15.30
C ASP A 368 -29.97 -17.97 -14.05
N ILE A 369 -29.69 -16.69 -14.02
CA ILE A 369 -29.93 -15.84 -12.84
C ILE A 369 -31.41 -15.72 -12.51
N GLU A 370 -32.29 -15.67 -13.53
CA GLU A 370 -33.75 -15.56 -13.34
C GLU A 370 -34.33 -16.85 -12.77
N LYS A 371 -33.87 -17.99 -13.28
CA LYS A 371 -34.22 -19.30 -12.73
C LYS A 371 -33.78 -19.42 -11.28
N GLY A 372 -32.52 -19.02 -10.97
CA GLY A 372 -32.00 -19.08 -9.63
C GLY A 372 -32.83 -18.24 -8.63
N PHE A 373 -33.26 -17.03 -9.04
CA PHE A 373 -34.16 -16.23 -8.21
C PHE A 373 -35.58 -16.82 -8.10
N ALA A 374 -36.10 -17.47 -9.14
CA ALA A 374 -37.42 -18.11 -9.10
C ALA A 374 -37.44 -19.34 -8.17
N GLU A 375 -36.30 -19.98 -7.96
CA GLU A 375 -36.17 -21.17 -7.06
C GLU A 375 -35.96 -20.77 -5.59
N ALA A 376 -35.76 -19.47 -5.29
CA ALA A 376 -35.49 -19.00 -3.95
C ALA A 376 -36.77 -18.95 -3.06
N ASP A 377 -36.67 -19.39 -1.81
CA ASP A 377 -37.74 -19.21 -0.80
C ASP A 377 -37.78 -17.78 -0.27
N ALA A 378 -36.63 -17.10 -0.27
CA ALA A 378 -36.49 -15.69 0.08
C ALA A 378 -35.47 -15.02 -0.81
N ILE A 379 -35.69 -13.72 -1.07
CA ILE A 379 -34.77 -12.85 -1.80
C ILE A 379 -34.53 -11.60 -0.96
N VAL A 380 -33.29 -11.18 -0.86
CA VAL A 380 -32.88 -9.89 -0.30
C VAL A 380 -32.22 -9.08 -1.41
N GLU A 381 -32.52 -7.79 -1.50
CA GLU A 381 -31.90 -6.84 -2.40
C GLU A 381 -31.52 -5.60 -1.57
N SER A 382 -30.23 -5.30 -1.49
CA SER A 382 -29.71 -4.24 -0.66
C SER A 382 -28.62 -3.43 -1.38
N THR A 383 -28.52 -2.14 -1.04
CA THR A 383 -27.54 -1.22 -1.61
C THR A 383 -26.66 -0.67 -0.51
N TYR A 384 -25.36 -0.65 -0.78
CA TYR A 384 -24.32 -0.19 0.13
C TYR A 384 -23.48 0.89 -0.53
N GLN A 385 -23.08 1.89 0.27
CA GLN A 385 -22.25 3.01 -0.21
C GLN A 385 -20.96 3.10 0.58
N THR A 386 -19.87 3.43 -0.11
CA THR A 386 -18.56 3.60 0.50
C THR A 386 -18.04 5.00 0.21
N SER A 387 -17.38 5.62 1.19
CA SER A 387 -16.80 6.95 1.06
C SER A 387 -15.48 6.96 0.30
N GLN A 388 -15.04 8.15 -0.08
CA GLN A 388 -13.71 8.42 -0.58
C GLN A 388 -12.72 8.47 0.59
N ILE A 389 -11.58 7.77 0.46
CA ILE A 389 -10.64 7.57 1.57
C ILE A 389 -9.22 7.79 1.08
N GLN A 390 -8.39 8.48 1.89
CA GLN A 390 -6.98 8.73 1.61
C GLN A 390 -6.08 7.69 2.29
N HIS A 391 -4.97 7.34 1.65
CA HIS A 391 -3.98 6.36 2.12
C HIS A 391 -3.28 6.80 3.41
N THR A 392 -3.01 8.08 3.52
CA THR A 392 -2.26 8.72 4.61
C THR A 392 -0.92 8.04 4.93
N PRO A 393 -0.04 7.85 3.91
CA PRO A 393 1.32 7.39 4.18
C PRO A 393 2.06 8.42 5.02
N LEU A 394 2.92 7.96 5.93
CA LEU A 394 3.71 8.88 6.77
C LEU A 394 4.70 9.68 5.95
N GLU A 395 5.40 9.05 5.01
CA GLU A 395 6.16 9.75 3.98
C GLU A 395 5.21 10.20 2.87
N PRO A 396 5.01 11.52 2.66
CA PRO A 396 4.28 12.03 1.49
C PRO A 396 4.93 11.59 0.17
N HIS A 397 4.24 11.76 -0.96
CA HIS A 397 4.85 11.54 -2.27
C HIS A 397 6.00 12.50 -2.48
N VAL A 398 7.14 11.97 -2.88
CA VAL A 398 8.40 12.69 -2.97
C VAL A 398 9.27 12.10 -4.07
N CYS A 399 9.93 12.99 -4.82
CA CYS A 399 10.88 12.63 -5.87
C CYS A 399 12.01 13.66 -5.94
N TYR A 400 13.22 13.21 -6.17
CA TYR A 400 14.38 14.01 -6.49
C TYR A 400 14.93 13.58 -7.86
N ALA A 401 15.17 14.52 -8.76
CA ALA A 401 15.64 14.25 -10.12
C ALA A 401 16.79 15.19 -10.52
N HIS A 402 17.78 14.65 -11.22
CA HIS A 402 18.93 15.42 -11.71
C HIS A 402 19.51 14.81 -12.99
N ILE A 403 20.38 15.57 -13.66
CA ILE A 403 21.09 15.08 -14.85
C ILE A 403 22.50 14.64 -14.47
N GLU A 404 22.83 13.40 -14.76
CA GLU A 404 24.16 12.83 -14.59
C GLU A 404 24.63 12.15 -15.87
N HIS A 405 25.82 12.49 -16.38
CA HIS A 405 26.38 11.94 -17.63
C HIS A 405 25.41 11.95 -18.82
N GLY A 406 24.55 12.99 -18.92
CA GLY A 406 23.55 13.11 -20.00
C GLY A 406 22.37 12.15 -19.87
N ARG A 407 22.13 11.62 -18.67
CA ARG A 407 20.98 10.79 -18.31
C ARG A 407 20.17 11.47 -17.19
N LEU A 408 18.90 11.24 -17.19
CA LEU A 408 18.00 11.63 -16.10
C LEU A 408 18.08 10.56 -15.00
N VAL A 409 18.55 10.94 -13.82
CA VAL A 409 18.61 10.09 -12.62
C VAL A 409 17.56 10.57 -11.65
N MET A 410 16.76 9.65 -11.12
CA MET A 410 15.64 9.96 -10.23
C MET A 410 15.65 9.05 -9.01
N ASN A 411 15.70 9.68 -7.82
CA ASN A 411 15.46 9.01 -6.53
C ASN A 411 13.98 9.12 -6.19
N CYS A 412 13.29 7.99 -6.08
CA CYS A 412 11.84 7.94 -5.98
C CYS A 412 11.36 7.09 -4.80
N ALA A 413 10.32 7.55 -4.12
CA ALA A 413 9.55 6.77 -3.16
C ALA A 413 8.40 6.05 -3.89
N THR A 414 8.73 5.02 -4.67
CA THR A 414 7.79 4.34 -5.58
C THR A 414 7.69 2.84 -5.31
N GLN A 415 6.53 2.27 -5.65
CA GLN A 415 6.27 0.82 -5.67
C GLN A 415 6.67 0.17 -7.00
N VAL A 416 6.88 0.98 -8.07
CA VAL A 416 6.92 0.50 -9.46
C VAL A 416 8.04 1.18 -10.28
N PRO A 417 9.32 1.00 -9.94
CA PRO A 417 10.41 1.76 -10.54
C PRO A 417 10.49 1.64 -12.06
N TYR A 418 10.21 0.46 -12.62
CA TYR A 418 10.22 0.23 -14.07
C TYR A 418 9.05 0.92 -14.78
N HIS A 419 7.87 1.01 -14.13
CA HIS A 419 6.75 1.76 -14.67
C HIS A 419 6.96 3.27 -14.59
N VAL A 420 7.60 3.77 -13.53
CA VAL A 420 8.07 5.16 -13.46
C VAL A 420 8.99 5.47 -14.65
N ARG A 421 10.01 4.64 -14.89
CA ARG A 421 10.93 4.80 -16.04
C ARG A 421 10.18 4.89 -17.35
N ARG A 422 9.24 3.98 -17.61
CA ARG A 422 8.41 3.92 -18.81
C ARG A 422 7.58 5.19 -18.99
N ILE A 423 6.84 5.61 -17.97
CA ILE A 423 5.93 6.77 -18.07
C ILE A 423 6.74 8.07 -18.19
N VAL A 424 7.81 8.23 -17.45
CA VAL A 424 8.71 9.38 -17.58
C VAL A 424 9.35 9.43 -18.97
N SER A 425 9.68 8.28 -19.56
CA SER A 425 10.15 8.18 -20.96
C SER A 425 9.12 8.76 -21.95
N TRP A 426 7.85 8.41 -21.79
CA TRP A 426 6.78 8.98 -22.63
C TRP A 426 6.60 10.48 -22.42
N VAL A 427 6.54 10.92 -21.17
CA VAL A 427 6.35 12.33 -20.80
C VAL A 427 7.50 13.20 -21.27
N CYS A 428 8.75 12.77 -21.09
CA CYS A 428 9.95 13.50 -21.50
C CYS A 428 10.28 13.31 -22.98
N ASN A 429 9.65 12.37 -23.67
CA ASN A 429 9.97 11.97 -25.04
C ASN A 429 11.45 11.60 -25.22
N ILE A 430 11.99 10.80 -24.29
CA ILE A 430 13.36 10.28 -24.34
C ILE A 430 13.36 8.75 -24.15
N PRO A 431 14.34 8.03 -24.72
CA PRO A 431 14.38 6.59 -24.57
C PRO A 431 14.67 6.17 -23.13
N GLU A 432 14.12 5.02 -22.72
CA GLU A 432 14.22 4.47 -21.35
C GLU A 432 15.67 4.31 -20.87
N ASN A 433 16.63 3.99 -21.77
CA ASN A 433 18.05 3.88 -21.41
C ASN A 433 18.72 5.23 -21.06
N LYS A 434 18.00 6.35 -21.21
CA LYS A 434 18.41 7.68 -20.73
C LYS A 434 17.84 8.00 -19.36
N ILE A 435 17.09 7.10 -18.77
CA ILE A 435 16.44 7.29 -17.46
C ILE A 435 16.92 6.19 -16.51
N HIS A 436 17.41 6.60 -15.35
CA HIS A 436 17.80 5.73 -14.25
C HIS A 436 16.91 6.04 -13.04
N ILE A 437 16.11 5.07 -12.61
CA ILE A 437 15.29 5.19 -11.41
C ILE A 437 15.96 4.42 -10.28
N ILE A 438 16.13 5.09 -9.16
CA ILE A 438 16.61 4.52 -7.90
C ILE A 438 15.45 4.58 -6.91
N LYS A 439 14.90 3.43 -6.56
CA LYS A 439 13.90 3.34 -5.51
C LYS A 439 14.59 3.41 -4.15
N GLU A 440 14.35 4.48 -3.41
CA GLU A 440 14.78 4.61 -2.01
C GLU A 440 13.86 3.80 -1.08
N ARG A 441 14.09 3.81 0.23
CA ARG A 441 13.13 3.27 1.17
C ARG A 441 11.82 4.04 1.07
N VAL A 442 10.71 3.33 1.19
CA VAL A 442 9.36 3.87 1.04
C VAL A 442 8.71 3.95 2.42
N GLY A 443 8.43 5.15 2.88
CA GLY A 443 7.83 5.43 4.19
C GLY A 443 6.31 5.23 4.21
N GLY A 444 5.85 4.11 3.65
CA GLY A 444 4.45 3.75 3.43
C GLY A 444 3.94 4.15 2.05
N GLY A 445 3.08 3.33 1.46
CA GLY A 445 2.48 3.57 0.15
C GLY A 445 1.02 3.13 0.11
N TYR A 446 0.74 1.88 0.51
CA TYR A 446 -0.60 1.29 0.57
C TYR A 446 -1.35 1.29 -0.77
N GLY A 447 -0.61 1.41 -1.89
CA GLY A 447 -1.12 1.54 -3.24
C GLY A 447 -0.98 2.94 -3.84
N SER A 448 -0.91 4.03 -3.07
CA SER A 448 -0.81 5.38 -3.62
C SER A 448 0.49 5.62 -4.41
N LYS A 449 1.60 5.01 -3.96
CA LYS A 449 2.91 5.12 -4.62
C LYS A 449 3.09 4.10 -5.78
N GLN A 450 2.01 3.42 -6.17
CA GLN A 450 1.90 2.69 -7.43
C GLN A 450 1.57 3.65 -8.58
N ASP A 451 0.77 4.68 -8.32
CA ASP A 451 0.47 5.72 -9.30
C ASP A 451 1.65 6.70 -9.43
N ILE A 452 1.94 7.15 -10.66
CA ILE A 452 3.00 8.10 -10.95
C ILE A 452 2.44 9.51 -10.78
N LEU A 453 2.63 10.10 -9.61
CA LEU A 453 1.95 11.32 -9.18
C LEU A 453 2.85 12.55 -9.08
N VAL A 454 4.13 12.35 -8.81
CA VAL A 454 5.12 13.43 -8.68
C VAL A 454 6.32 13.22 -9.60
N GLU A 455 6.62 11.99 -9.98
CA GLU A 455 7.79 11.59 -10.75
C GLU A 455 7.74 12.14 -12.19
N ASP A 456 6.56 12.14 -12.81
CA ASP A 456 6.31 12.63 -14.15
C ASP A 456 6.75 14.10 -14.31
N LEU A 457 6.27 14.95 -13.42
CA LEU A 457 6.56 16.38 -13.46
C LEU A 457 7.97 16.71 -12.97
N THR A 458 8.45 16.03 -11.91
CA THR A 458 9.80 16.24 -11.37
C THR A 458 10.87 15.84 -12.39
N GLY A 459 10.70 14.68 -13.03
CA GLY A 459 11.59 14.22 -14.09
C GLY A 459 11.61 15.16 -15.28
N TYR A 460 10.44 15.61 -15.76
CA TYR A 460 10.35 16.58 -16.84
C TYR A 460 11.01 17.91 -16.48
N ALA A 461 10.74 18.44 -15.28
CA ALA A 461 11.31 19.71 -14.81
C ALA A 461 12.85 19.64 -14.74
N ALA A 462 13.42 18.55 -14.22
CA ALA A 462 14.86 18.35 -14.19
C ALA A 462 15.45 18.23 -15.60
N TRP A 463 14.78 17.50 -16.49
CA TRP A 463 15.23 17.28 -17.87
C TRP A 463 15.32 18.59 -18.67
N VAL A 464 14.27 19.44 -18.63
CA VAL A 464 14.22 20.66 -19.44
C VAL A 464 15.05 21.80 -18.85
N THR A 465 15.23 21.85 -17.53
CA THR A 465 16.00 22.91 -16.88
C THR A 465 17.49 22.58 -16.72
N GLY A 466 17.84 21.30 -16.78
CA GLY A 466 19.18 20.82 -16.44
C GLY A 466 19.55 21.04 -14.96
N LYS A 467 18.57 21.33 -14.09
CA LYS A 467 18.76 21.57 -12.66
C LYS A 467 18.46 20.31 -11.86
N PRO A 468 19.12 20.10 -10.70
CA PRO A 468 18.65 19.13 -9.72
C PRO A 468 17.33 19.65 -9.11
N VAL A 469 16.23 18.90 -9.30
CA VAL A 469 14.88 19.32 -8.89
C VAL A 469 14.34 18.36 -7.85
N TYR A 470 13.75 18.91 -6.79
CA TYR A 470 13.09 18.19 -5.72
C TYR A 470 11.62 18.60 -5.61
N TYR A 471 10.74 17.63 -5.49
CA TYR A 471 9.33 17.83 -5.25
C TYR A 471 8.82 16.88 -4.17
N ARG A 472 8.13 17.42 -3.19
CA ARG A 472 7.42 16.71 -2.13
C ARG A 472 6.03 17.33 -2.00
N ASN A 473 5.00 16.51 -2.00
CA ASN A 473 3.66 16.98 -1.67
C ASN A 473 3.59 17.46 -0.22
N THR A 474 2.84 18.51 0.02
CA THR A 474 2.38 18.85 1.37
C THR A 474 1.36 17.81 1.84
N ARG A 475 1.11 17.73 3.15
CA ARG A 475 0.07 16.84 3.69
C ARG A 475 -1.31 17.14 3.10
N ALA A 476 -1.64 18.39 2.89
CA ALA A 476 -2.90 18.78 2.24
C ALA A 476 -2.97 18.30 0.77
N GLU A 477 -1.87 18.43 0.01
CA GLU A 477 -1.79 17.93 -1.36
C GLU A 477 -1.97 16.41 -1.45
N GLU A 478 -1.54 15.65 -0.44
CA GLU A 478 -1.82 14.22 -0.35
C GLU A 478 -3.33 13.92 -0.42
N PHE A 479 -4.20 14.80 0.05
CA PHE A 479 -5.64 14.59 0.04
C PHE A 479 -6.30 14.97 -1.30
N TYR A 480 -5.94 16.10 -1.88
CA TYR A 480 -6.67 16.61 -3.05
C TYR A 480 -5.93 16.47 -4.38
N ALA A 481 -4.66 16.13 -4.37
CA ALA A 481 -3.84 16.02 -5.58
C ALA A 481 -3.38 14.59 -5.88
N ASN A 482 -3.58 13.68 -4.96
CA ASN A 482 -3.22 12.27 -5.07
C ASN A 482 -4.41 11.39 -5.36
N SER A 483 -4.09 10.13 -5.69
CA SER A 483 -5.08 9.07 -5.80
C SER A 483 -5.69 8.73 -4.45
N THR A 484 -6.95 8.33 -4.47
CA THR A 484 -7.74 7.94 -3.31
C THR A 484 -8.39 6.58 -3.55
N ARG A 485 -9.02 5.98 -2.54
CA ARG A 485 -9.85 4.79 -2.74
C ARG A 485 -11.12 5.16 -3.52
N HIS A 486 -11.45 4.43 -4.57
CA HIS A 486 -12.68 4.60 -5.35
C HIS A 486 -13.92 4.51 -4.45
N PRO A 487 -14.74 5.56 -4.32
CA PRO A 487 -16.08 5.42 -3.74
C PRO A 487 -16.94 4.53 -4.63
N MET A 488 -17.73 3.66 -4.01
CA MET A 488 -18.59 2.73 -4.77
C MET A 488 -19.98 2.63 -4.17
N ARG A 489 -20.97 2.50 -5.06
CA ARG A 489 -22.29 2.02 -4.74
C ARG A 489 -22.37 0.55 -5.18
N VAL A 490 -22.56 -0.35 -4.23
CA VAL A 490 -22.65 -1.80 -4.46
C VAL A 490 -24.07 -2.23 -4.13
N LYS A 491 -24.82 -2.68 -5.12
CA LYS A 491 -26.15 -3.26 -4.97
C LYS A 491 -26.04 -4.77 -5.13
N VAL A 492 -26.52 -5.51 -4.16
CA VAL A 492 -26.52 -6.97 -4.18
C VAL A 492 -27.95 -7.49 -4.05
N LYS A 493 -28.33 -8.39 -4.95
CA LYS A 493 -29.56 -9.18 -4.86
C LYS A 493 -29.16 -10.64 -4.68
N MET A 494 -29.65 -11.27 -3.62
CA MET A 494 -29.32 -12.64 -3.26
C MET A 494 -30.57 -13.43 -2.97
N GLY A 495 -30.70 -14.62 -3.55
CA GLY A 495 -31.81 -15.57 -3.34
C GLY A 495 -31.32 -16.81 -2.61
N GLY A 496 -32.14 -17.35 -1.70
CA GLY A 496 -31.79 -18.54 -0.95
C GLY A 496 -33.00 -19.39 -0.54
N LYS A 497 -32.72 -20.64 -0.28
CA LYS A 497 -33.70 -21.63 0.20
C LYS A 497 -33.73 -21.69 1.74
N LYS A 498 -34.83 -22.22 2.29
CA LYS A 498 -34.99 -22.41 3.74
C LYS A 498 -33.92 -23.29 4.38
N ASP A 499 -33.24 -24.12 3.61
CA ASP A 499 -32.15 -24.95 4.09
C ASP A 499 -30.79 -24.24 4.09
N GLY A 500 -30.77 -22.94 3.73
CA GLY A 500 -29.57 -22.11 3.66
C GLY A 500 -28.80 -22.15 2.33
N THR A 501 -29.29 -22.92 1.32
CA THR A 501 -28.64 -22.93 0.00
C THR A 501 -28.91 -21.62 -0.74
N ILE A 502 -27.85 -20.91 -1.18
CA ILE A 502 -27.95 -19.73 -2.05
C ILE A 502 -28.23 -20.23 -3.47
N THR A 503 -29.25 -19.67 -4.11
CA THR A 503 -29.73 -20.08 -5.44
C THR A 503 -29.27 -19.11 -6.54
N ALA A 504 -29.07 -17.83 -6.20
CA ALA A 504 -28.64 -16.81 -7.14
C ALA A 504 -27.97 -15.63 -6.44
N ILE A 505 -26.97 -15.04 -7.10
CA ILE A 505 -26.30 -13.78 -6.67
C ILE A 505 -26.21 -12.83 -7.86
N PHE A 506 -26.69 -11.61 -7.71
CA PHE A 506 -26.49 -10.52 -8.67
C PHE A 506 -25.82 -9.34 -7.97
N MET A 507 -24.74 -8.81 -8.56
CA MET A 507 -24.05 -7.61 -8.09
C MET A 507 -24.08 -6.50 -9.14
N GLU A 508 -24.60 -5.32 -8.79
CA GLU A 508 -24.43 -4.09 -9.57
C GLU A 508 -23.44 -3.20 -8.84
N VAL A 509 -22.39 -2.76 -9.55
CA VAL A 509 -21.35 -1.90 -9.00
C VAL A 509 -21.25 -0.63 -9.83
N CYS A 510 -21.44 0.51 -9.18
CA CYS A 510 -21.18 1.82 -9.75
C CYS A 510 -20.04 2.48 -8.96
N ALA A 511 -18.91 2.75 -9.63
CA ALA A 511 -17.73 3.31 -9.02
C ALA A 511 -17.46 4.73 -9.51
N ASN A 512 -16.89 5.56 -8.64
CA ASN A 512 -16.39 6.89 -8.96
C ASN A 512 -14.87 6.83 -9.14
N THR A 513 -14.35 7.21 -10.32
CA THR A 513 -12.89 7.26 -10.59
C THR A 513 -12.29 8.67 -10.44
N GLY A 514 -13.11 9.68 -10.15
CA GLY A 514 -12.67 11.06 -10.20
C GLY A 514 -12.49 11.55 -11.64
N PRO A 515 -11.59 12.52 -11.88
CA PRO A 515 -11.48 13.20 -13.17
C PRO A 515 -10.66 12.42 -14.21
N PHE A 516 -9.95 11.37 -13.79
CA PHE A 516 -9.08 10.56 -14.64
C PHE A 516 -9.34 9.08 -14.44
N GLY A 517 -9.12 8.30 -15.47
CA GLY A 517 -9.40 6.87 -15.49
C GLY A 517 -8.30 5.98 -14.92
N ASN A 518 -7.54 6.44 -13.95
CA ASN A 518 -6.53 5.65 -13.26
C ASN A 518 -7.15 4.39 -12.64
N HIS A 519 -6.73 3.21 -13.05
CA HIS A 519 -7.26 1.92 -12.56
C HIS A 519 -8.80 1.81 -12.65
N CYS A 520 -9.43 2.55 -13.57
CA CYS A 520 -10.89 2.71 -13.60
C CYS A 520 -11.66 1.40 -13.83
N LEU A 521 -11.07 0.44 -14.57
CA LEU A 521 -11.68 -0.89 -14.75
C LEU A 521 -11.23 -1.85 -13.66
N THR A 522 -9.93 -1.95 -13.41
CA THR A 522 -9.33 -3.03 -12.61
C THR A 522 -9.71 -2.97 -11.13
N VAL A 523 -9.70 -1.77 -10.49
CA VAL A 523 -10.12 -1.65 -9.08
C VAL A 523 -11.59 -2.02 -8.90
N PRO A 524 -12.55 -1.44 -9.64
CA PRO A 524 -13.94 -1.82 -9.49
C PRO A 524 -14.23 -3.28 -9.88
N MET A 525 -13.53 -3.83 -10.89
CA MET A 525 -13.66 -5.23 -11.28
C MET A 525 -13.36 -6.17 -10.09
N ASN A 526 -12.37 -5.83 -9.27
CA ASN A 526 -12.00 -6.64 -8.11
C ASN A 526 -13.06 -6.65 -7.00
N SER A 527 -14.00 -5.71 -7.00
CA SER A 527 -15.17 -5.81 -6.12
C SER A 527 -16.09 -6.99 -6.49
N CYS A 528 -15.92 -7.56 -7.70
CA CYS A 528 -16.61 -8.77 -8.15
C CYS A 528 -15.65 -9.97 -8.24
N SER A 529 -14.48 -9.80 -8.88
CA SER A 529 -13.55 -10.91 -9.21
C SER A 529 -12.82 -11.52 -8.00
N LYS A 530 -12.77 -10.81 -6.88
CA LYS A 530 -12.21 -11.29 -5.60
C LYS A 530 -13.30 -11.51 -4.54
N VAL A 531 -14.57 -11.56 -4.94
CA VAL A 531 -15.68 -11.68 -4.02
C VAL A 531 -16.65 -12.77 -4.47
N LEU A 532 -17.12 -12.76 -5.73
CA LEU A 532 -17.98 -13.82 -6.27
C LEU A 532 -17.32 -15.21 -6.24
N PRO A 533 -16.00 -15.37 -6.49
CA PRO A 533 -15.33 -16.66 -6.36
C PRO A 533 -15.25 -17.25 -4.95
N LEU A 534 -15.72 -16.55 -3.92
CA LEU A 534 -15.89 -17.12 -2.57
C LEU A 534 -17.08 -18.08 -2.48
N PHE A 535 -17.99 -18.05 -3.46
CA PHE A 535 -19.27 -18.74 -3.39
C PHE A 535 -19.35 -19.92 -4.37
N ALA A 536 -19.76 -21.06 -3.86
CA ALA A 536 -20.12 -22.24 -4.65
C ALA A 536 -21.60 -22.14 -5.09
N VAL A 537 -21.90 -21.23 -6.02
CA VAL A 537 -23.25 -20.93 -6.51
C VAL A 537 -23.28 -20.98 -8.04
N ASP A 538 -24.25 -21.68 -8.60
CA ASP A 538 -24.34 -21.93 -10.06
C ASP A 538 -24.86 -20.73 -10.85
N ASN A 539 -25.63 -19.83 -10.24
CA ASN A 539 -26.26 -18.71 -10.91
C ASN A 539 -25.73 -17.40 -10.33
N MET A 540 -24.76 -16.79 -10.97
CA MET A 540 -24.16 -15.52 -10.58
C MET A 540 -24.07 -14.57 -11.76
N ALA A 541 -24.36 -13.29 -11.53
CA ALA A 541 -24.20 -12.26 -12.56
C ALA A 541 -23.74 -10.93 -11.93
N TYR A 542 -23.11 -10.09 -12.75
CA TYR A 542 -22.67 -8.75 -12.35
C TYR A 542 -22.84 -7.74 -13.49
N ASP A 543 -23.04 -6.46 -13.12
CA ASP A 543 -23.02 -5.28 -14.00
C ASP A 543 -22.18 -4.19 -13.32
N LEU A 544 -21.08 -3.82 -13.96
CA LEU A 544 -20.12 -2.85 -13.46
C LEU A 544 -20.06 -1.63 -14.35
N LYS A 545 -20.16 -0.44 -13.77
CA LYS A 545 -19.94 0.84 -14.46
C LYS A 545 -19.08 1.76 -13.61
N VAL A 546 -18.16 2.46 -14.26
CA VAL A 546 -17.24 3.40 -13.64
C VAL A 546 -17.45 4.78 -14.21
N PHE A 547 -17.67 5.76 -13.36
CA PHE A 547 -18.03 7.11 -13.76
C PHE A 547 -16.91 8.10 -13.48
N TYR A 548 -16.66 8.97 -14.46
CA TYR A 548 -15.90 10.19 -14.25
C TYR A 548 -16.68 11.18 -13.38
N THR A 549 -15.98 11.86 -12.47
CA THR A 549 -16.53 12.96 -11.66
C THR A 549 -15.47 14.04 -11.47
N ASN A 550 -15.86 15.16 -10.87
CA ASN A 550 -14.95 16.26 -10.55
C ASN A 550 -14.45 16.24 -9.10
N THR A 551 -14.37 15.04 -8.51
CA THR A 551 -13.76 14.81 -7.18
C THR A 551 -12.25 14.59 -7.32
N PRO A 552 -11.47 14.60 -6.22
CA PRO A 552 -10.07 14.14 -6.28
C PRO A 552 -9.94 12.77 -6.96
N PRO A 553 -8.84 12.51 -7.71
CA PRO A 553 -8.66 11.26 -8.45
C PRO A 553 -8.77 10.02 -7.58
N ALA A 554 -9.31 8.93 -8.12
CA ALA A 554 -9.21 7.62 -7.51
C ALA A 554 -8.12 6.77 -8.19
N GLY A 555 -7.57 5.78 -7.47
CA GLY A 555 -6.50 4.92 -7.95
C GLY A 555 -6.34 3.66 -7.12
N ALA A 556 -5.14 3.10 -7.12
CA ALA A 556 -4.82 1.90 -6.36
C ALA A 556 -4.84 2.17 -4.84
N TYR A 557 -5.42 1.25 -4.08
CA TYR A 557 -5.42 1.28 -2.62
C TYR A 557 -5.49 -0.16 -2.09
N GLN A 558 -4.71 -0.49 -1.05
CA GLN A 558 -4.62 -1.81 -0.41
C GLN A 558 -6.00 -2.49 -0.27
N GLY A 559 -6.11 -3.75 -0.71
CA GLY A 559 -7.37 -4.46 -0.88
C GLY A 559 -8.05 -4.24 -2.24
N TYR A 560 -7.59 -3.30 -3.05
CA TYR A 560 -7.84 -3.03 -4.48
C TYR A 560 -9.24 -3.43 -4.98
N GLY A 561 -10.29 -2.74 -4.51
CA GLY A 561 -11.70 -3.00 -4.86
C GLY A 561 -12.42 -3.96 -3.92
N THR A 562 -11.77 -5.01 -3.49
CA THR A 562 -12.35 -6.13 -2.73
C THR A 562 -13.12 -5.72 -1.46
N PRO A 563 -12.65 -4.80 -0.59
CA PRO A 563 -13.39 -4.48 0.65
C PRO A 563 -14.81 -3.99 0.42
N LYS A 564 -15.07 -3.28 -0.72
CA LYS A 564 -16.40 -2.74 -1.03
C LYS A 564 -17.35 -3.83 -1.50
N GLY A 565 -16.87 -4.74 -2.37
CA GLY A 565 -17.63 -5.91 -2.81
C GLY A 565 -17.93 -6.84 -1.64
N THR A 566 -16.92 -7.13 -0.80
CA THR A 566 -17.07 -7.95 0.40
C THR A 566 -18.09 -7.35 1.37
N TYR A 567 -18.05 -6.03 1.58
CA TYR A 567 -19.05 -5.34 2.41
C TYR A 567 -20.46 -5.58 1.88
N GLY A 568 -20.70 -5.34 0.59
CA GLY A 568 -22.03 -5.52 0.00
C GLY A 568 -22.55 -6.97 0.09
N ILE A 569 -21.72 -7.93 -0.32
CA ILE A 569 -22.17 -9.32 -0.45
C ILE A 569 -22.36 -10.02 0.90
N MET A 570 -21.42 -9.82 1.85
CA MET A 570 -21.49 -10.46 3.17
C MET A 570 -22.62 -9.90 4.04
N MET A 571 -22.84 -8.56 3.97
CA MET A 571 -23.99 -7.96 4.62
C MET A 571 -25.31 -8.46 4.05
N THR A 572 -25.44 -8.58 2.72
CA THR A 572 -26.66 -9.10 2.08
C THR A 572 -26.89 -10.57 2.42
N MET A 573 -25.82 -11.36 2.53
CA MET A 573 -25.90 -12.76 2.96
C MET A 573 -26.41 -12.88 4.40
N ALA A 574 -25.93 -12.01 5.30
CA ALA A 574 -26.40 -11.98 6.68
C ALA A 574 -27.88 -11.56 6.77
N GLU A 575 -28.31 -10.58 5.98
CA GLU A 575 -29.72 -10.20 5.87
C GLU A 575 -30.59 -11.35 5.34
N LEU A 576 -30.08 -12.13 4.39
CA LEU A 576 -30.80 -13.29 3.86
C LEU A 576 -30.92 -14.40 4.90
N ALA A 577 -29.85 -14.64 5.68
CA ALA A 577 -29.87 -15.61 6.78
C ALA A 577 -30.91 -15.21 7.85
N ASP A 578 -30.93 -13.95 8.25
CA ASP A 578 -31.91 -13.40 9.18
C ASP A 578 -33.36 -13.56 8.65
N LYS A 579 -33.59 -13.20 7.37
CA LYS A 579 -34.90 -13.35 6.73
C LYS A 579 -35.39 -14.78 6.61
N LEU A 580 -34.47 -15.73 6.43
CA LEU A 580 -34.78 -17.17 6.39
C LEU A 580 -34.87 -17.81 7.79
N GLY A 581 -34.44 -17.12 8.84
CA GLY A 581 -34.35 -17.62 10.21
C GLY A 581 -33.26 -18.68 10.39
N ILE A 582 -32.15 -18.58 9.66
CA ILE A 582 -31.03 -19.52 9.68
C ILE A 582 -29.83 -18.85 10.36
N ASP A 583 -29.07 -19.64 11.16
CA ASP A 583 -27.83 -19.16 11.70
C ASP A 583 -26.87 -18.76 10.55
N TYR A 584 -26.27 -17.57 10.65
CA TYR A 584 -25.39 -17.00 9.62
C TYR A 584 -24.17 -17.88 9.34
N ARG A 585 -23.59 -18.50 10.38
CA ARG A 585 -22.45 -19.43 10.23
C ARG A 585 -22.87 -20.63 9.36
N THR A 586 -24.04 -21.23 9.63
CA THR A 586 -24.56 -22.34 8.84
C THR A 586 -24.70 -21.96 7.35
N MET A 587 -25.20 -20.75 7.06
CA MET A 587 -25.31 -20.28 5.67
C MET A 587 -23.95 -20.11 5.02
N VAL A 588 -22.96 -19.55 5.73
CA VAL A 588 -21.60 -19.38 5.23
C VAL A 588 -20.95 -20.71 4.94
N GLU A 589 -20.94 -21.64 5.91
CA GLU A 589 -20.33 -22.96 5.78
C GLU A 589 -20.95 -23.80 4.64
N LYS A 590 -22.20 -23.56 4.29
CA LYS A 590 -22.90 -24.28 3.21
C LYS A 590 -22.56 -23.78 1.81
N ASN A 591 -22.20 -22.51 1.65
CA ASN A 591 -22.15 -21.87 0.34
C ASN A 591 -20.75 -21.38 -0.07
N HIS A 592 -19.72 -21.49 0.78
CA HIS A 592 -18.37 -21.12 0.38
C HIS A 592 -17.71 -22.21 -0.47
N VAL A 593 -16.71 -21.81 -1.23
CA VAL A 593 -15.89 -22.71 -2.04
C VAL A 593 -14.95 -23.54 -1.18
N SER A 594 -14.55 -24.70 -1.71
CA SER A 594 -13.51 -25.57 -1.15
C SER A 594 -12.52 -25.98 -2.23
N GLU A 595 -11.43 -26.59 -1.85
CA GLU A 595 -10.41 -27.09 -2.78
C GLU A 595 -11.01 -27.95 -3.89
N GLY A 596 -10.60 -27.69 -5.13
CA GLY A 596 -11.08 -28.40 -6.31
C GLY A 596 -12.36 -27.85 -6.95
N TYR A 597 -13.08 -26.91 -6.31
CA TYR A 597 -14.24 -26.27 -6.93
C TYR A 597 -13.84 -25.44 -8.15
N MET A 598 -14.53 -25.61 -9.28
CA MET A 598 -14.24 -24.88 -10.51
C MET A 598 -14.83 -23.48 -10.50
N LEU A 599 -13.98 -22.48 -10.65
CA LEU A 599 -14.36 -21.07 -10.62
C LEU A 599 -14.90 -20.60 -11.97
N GLU A 600 -16.06 -21.10 -12.37
CA GLU A 600 -16.69 -20.82 -13.68
C GLU A 600 -16.97 -19.32 -13.90
N ILE A 601 -17.20 -18.55 -12.82
CA ILE A 601 -17.44 -17.10 -12.90
C ILE A 601 -16.23 -16.33 -13.49
N LEU A 602 -15.04 -16.89 -13.45
CA LEU A 602 -13.84 -16.31 -14.05
C LEU A 602 -13.86 -16.30 -15.58
N LYS A 603 -14.88 -16.90 -16.23
CA LYS A 603 -15.11 -16.73 -17.68
C LYS A 603 -15.26 -15.26 -18.07
N GLY A 604 -15.87 -14.42 -17.22
CA GLY A 604 -16.10 -13.01 -17.47
C GLY A 604 -15.35 -12.07 -16.52
N LEU A 605 -14.71 -12.62 -15.49
CA LEU A 605 -14.00 -11.84 -14.47
C LEU A 605 -12.52 -12.19 -14.45
N GLY A 606 -11.60 -11.21 -14.44
CA GLY A 606 -10.21 -11.60 -14.31
C GLY A 606 -9.12 -10.62 -14.67
N GLU A 607 -9.29 -9.35 -14.71
CA GLU A 607 -8.19 -8.37 -14.93
C GLU A 607 -7.22 -8.75 -16.09
N GLY A 608 -7.74 -9.11 -17.26
CA GLY A 608 -6.96 -9.58 -18.41
C GLY A 608 -6.76 -11.10 -18.45
N ARG A 609 -7.41 -11.85 -17.58
CA ARG A 609 -7.44 -13.33 -17.57
C ARG A 609 -8.86 -13.88 -17.75
N GLU A 610 -9.73 -13.09 -18.34
CA GLU A 610 -11.09 -13.49 -18.69
C GLU A 610 -11.03 -14.75 -19.56
N GLY A 611 -11.91 -15.71 -19.24
CA GLY A 611 -11.94 -17.03 -19.88
C GLY A 611 -11.01 -18.08 -19.27
N ASN A 612 -10.13 -17.74 -18.34
CA ASN A 612 -9.25 -18.69 -17.66
C ASN A 612 -9.93 -19.29 -16.42
N VAL A 613 -10.75 -20.32 -16.63
CA VAL A 613 -11.40 -21.06 -15.54
C VAL A 613 -10.38 -21.98 -14.87
N VAL A 614 -10.22 -21.82 -13.55
CA VAL A 614 -9.28 -22.62 -12.76
C VAL A 614 -10.00 -23.21 -11.54
N PRO A 615 -9.56 -24.38 -11.03
CA PRO A 615 -10.05 -24.89 -9.77
C PRO A 615 -9.52 -24.05 -8.60
N VAL A 616 -10.25 -24.02 -7.49
CA VAL A 616 -9.73 -23.57 -6.21
C VAL A 616 -8.55 -24.48 -5.84
N GLY A 617 -7.38 -23.86 -5.60
CA GLY A 617 -6.20 -24.57 -5.11
C GLY A 617 -6.30 -24.87 -3.61
N SER A 618 -5.20 -24.75 -2.89
CA SER A 618 -5.22 -24.87 -1.42
C SER A 618 -6.15 -23.81 -0.80
N CYS A 619 -6.98 -24.20 0.18
CA CYS A 619 -7.99 -23.33 0.78
C CYS A 619 -8.12 -23.58 2.27
N GLY A 620 -7.69 -22.59 3.09
CA GLY A 620 -7.78 -22.64 4.56
C GLY A 620 -9.07 -22.02 5.12
N LEU A 621 -10.11 -21.82 4.31
CA LEU A 621 -11.30 -21.10 4.72
C LEU A 621 -12.11 -21.83 5.80
N ASP A 622 -12.29 -23.17 5.68
CA ASP A 622 -12.96 -23.98 6.67
C ASP A 622 -12.30 -23.86 8.06
N GLU A 623 -10.98 -23.97 8.11
CA GLU A 623 -10.21 -23.83 9.36
C GLU A 623 -10.31 -22.42 9.93
N ALA A 624 -10.22 -21.39 9.08
CA ALA A 624 -10.32 -20.00 9.50
C ALA A 624 -11.71 -19.71 10.10
N ILE A 625 -12.80 -20.19 9.48
CA ILE A 625 -14.16 -20.01 9.98
C ILE A 625 -14.34 -20.77 11.31
N ALA A 626 -13.98 -22.05 11.37
CA ALA A 626 -14.15 -22.87 12.56
C ALA A 626 -13.38 -22.27 13.76
N LYS A 627 -12.09 -22.02 13.58
CA LYS A 627 -11.20 -21.48 14.62
C LYS A 627 -11.63 -20.08 15.08
N GLY A 628 -12.02 -19.23 14.15
CA GLY A 628 -12.48 -17.87 14.48
C GLY A 628 -13.82 -17.86 15.21
N CYS A 629 -14.76 -18.75 14.84
CA CYS A 629 -16.02 -18.95 15.55
C CYS A 629 -15.79 -19.44 17.00
N ASP A 630 -14.83 -20.35 17.19
CA ASP A 630 -14.47 -20.83 18.53
C ASP A 630 -13.83 -19.70 19.35
N MET A 631 -12.89 -18.92 18.77
CA MET A 631 -12.22 -17.81 19.45
C MET A 631 -13.17 -16.71 19.89
N ILE A 632 -14.17 -16.36 19.04
CA ILE A 632 -15.15 -15.31 19.38
C ILE A 632 -16.34 -15.87 20.19
N GLU A 633 -16.37 -17.18 20.45
CA GLU A 633 -17.48 -17.87 21.09
C GLU A 633 -18.80 -17.62 20.34
N TRP A 634 -18.83 -17.95 19.02
CA TRP A 634 -20.01 -17.75 18.17
C TRP A 634 -21.24 -18.45 18.75
N GLY A 635 -22.39 -17.77 18.72
CA GLY A 635 -23.65 -18.27 19.30
C GLY A 635 -23.82 -18.03 20.82
N LYS A 636 -22.73 -17.69 21.54
CA LYS A 636 -22.83 -17.29 22.96
C LYS A 636 -23.15 -15.80 23.03
N LYS A 637 -24.33 -15.46 23.57
CA LYS A 637 -24.71 -14.08 23.81
C LYS A 637 -24.01 -13.51 25.03
N GLU A 638 -23.39 -12.34 24.85
CA GLU A 638 -22.84 -11.54 25.95
C GLU A 638 -23.79 -10.38 26.24
N VAL A 639 -23.90 -10.00 27.52
CA VAL A 639 -24.76 -8.90 27.98
C VAL A 639 -23.88 -7.93 28.75
N SER A 640 -23.99 -6.65 28.43
CA SER A 640 -23.32 -5.57 29.18
C SER A 640 -24.00 -5.32 30.51
N ASP A 641 -23.23 -5.00 31.54
CA ASP A 641 -23.74 -4.54 32.83
C ASP A 641 -24.49 -3.19 32.71
N ASP A 642 -24.09 -2.36 31.74
CA ASP A 642 -24.80 -1.12 31.40
C ASP A 642 -25.87 -1.40 30.35
N PRO A 643 -27.16 -1.20 30.64
CA PRO A 643 -28.27 -1.50 29.74
C PRO A 643 -28.28 -0.65 28.46
N ASP A 644 -27.55 0.47 28.42
CA ASP A 644 -27.44 1.33 27.26
C ASP A 644 -26.46 0.77 26.20
N TRP A 645 -25.57 -0.11 26.62
CA TRP A 645 -24.65 -0.82 25.72
C TRP A 645 -25.17 -2.19 25.35
N LYS A 646 -25.17 -2.49 24.07
CA LYS A 646 -25.56 -3.78 23.50
C LYS A 646 -24.37 -4.41 22.83
N ILE A 647 -24.14 -5.69 23.09
CA ILE A 647 -23.01 -6.46 22.54
C ILE A 647 -23.51 -7.33 21.41
N GLY A 648 -22.77 -7.34 20.30
CA GLY A 648 -23.06 -8.21 19.16
C GLY A 648 -21.79 -8.71 18.51
N LYS A 649 -21.93 -9.82 17.76
CA LYS A 649 -20.86 -10.52 17.07
C LYS A 649 -21.14 -10.62 15.57
N GLY A 650 -20.10 -10.52 14.76
CA GLY A 650 -20.20 -10.70 13.32
C GLY A 650 -18.93 -11.24 12.75
N PHE A 651 -19.00 -11.86 11.57
CA PHE A 651 -17.83 -12.27 10.83
C PHE A 651 -18.08 -12.20 9.33
N ALA A 652 -17.00 -12.21 8.56
CA ALA A 652 -17.03 -12.22 7.11
C ALA A 652 -15.89 -13.07 6.56
N MET A 653 -16.18 -13.91 5.56
CA MET A 653 -15.15 -14.57 4.77
C MET A 653 -14.53 -13.61 3.76
N ILE A 654 -13.26 -13.80 3.44
CA ILE A 654 -12.47 -12.95 2.58
C ILE A 654 -11.53 -13.76 1.70
N MET A 655 -11.16 -13.18 0.56
CA MET A 655 -10.10 -13.67 -0.30
C MET A 655 -9.35 -12.51 -0.97
N GLN A 656 -8.21 -12.82 -1.60
CA GLN A 656 -7.44 -11.91 -2.46
C GLN A 656 -6.63 -12.72 -3.48
N GLY A 657 -5.93 -12.06 -4.39
CA GLY A 657 -4.97 -12.70 -5.30
C GLY A 657 -3.53 -12.59 -4.78
N SER A 658 -2.61 -13.23 -5.48
CA SER A 658 -1.16 -13.07 -5.33
C SER A 658 -0.56 -12.71 -6.69
N GLY A 659 -0.52 -11.40 -7.00
CA GLY A 659 -0.16 -10.89 -8.32
C GLY A 659 -1.21 -11.14 -9.40
N LEU A 660 -0.84 -10.87 -10.65
CA LEU A 660 -1.64 -11.05 -11.86
C LEU A 660 -1.01 -12.15 -12.74
N PRO A 661 -1.24 -13.44 -12.45
CA PRO A 661 -0.69 -14.54 -13.24
C PRO A 661 -1.06 -14.43 -14.74
N GLY A 662 -0.06 -14.62 -15.61
CA GLY A 662 -0.19 -14.40 -17.07
C GLY A 662 0.11 -12.97 -17.51
N LEU A 663 0.22 -12.01 -16.58
CA LEU A 663 0.57 -10.61 -16.84
C LEU A 663 1.85 -10.19 -16.12
N ASP A 664 1.93 -10.49 -14.81
CA ASP A 664 3.09 -10.15 -14.02
C ASP A 664 4.26 -11.12 -14.24
N HIS A 665 5.46 -10.59 -14.11
CA HIS A 665 6.68 -11.37 -14.04
C HIS A 665 7.74 -10.63 -13.23
N ALA A 666 8.72 -11.40 -12.72
CA ALA A 666 9.84 -10.87 -11.97
C ALA A 666 11.11 -11.63 -12.33
N GLU A 667 12.23 -10.93 -12.18
CA GLU A 667 13.56 -11.46 -12.41
C GLU A 667 14.51 -11.06 -11.25
N ALA A 668 15.57 -11.85 -11.07
CA ALA A 668 16.63 -11.58 -10.12
C ALA A 668 17.99 -12.10 -10.62
N ILE A 669 19.07 -11.50 -10.16
CA ILE A 669 20.46 -11.97 -10.44
C ILE A 669 21.16 -12.18 -9.12
N ALA A 670 21.68 -13.39 -8.89
CA ALA A 670 22.53 -13.72 -7.75
C ALA A 670 23.98 -13.83 -8.18
N LYS A 671 24.90 -13.20 -7.43
CA LYS A 671 26.33 -13.16 -7.71
C LYS A 671 27.11 -13.64 -6.49
N LEU A 672 28.03 -14.59 -6.67
CA LEU A 672 28.97 -14.99 -5.63
C LEU A 672 30.22 -14.10 -5.74
N GLU A 673 30.57 -13.43 -4.64
CA GLU A 673 31.76 -12.60 -4.55
C GLU A 673 33.01 -13.40 -4.13
N THR A 674 34.19 -12.82 -4.29
CA THR A 674 35.48 -13.49 -4.04
C THR A 674 35.72 -13.88 -2.59
N ASP A 675 35.02 -13.25 -1.66
CA ASP A 675 35.09 -13.53 -0.22
C ASP A 675 33.99 -14.52 0.26
N GLY A 676 33.21 -15.05 -0.68
CA GLY A 676 32.13 -15.99 -0.39
C GLY A 676 30.83 -15.34 0.06
N THR A 677 30.69 -14.00 -0.04
CA THR A 677 29.42 -13.30 0.11
C THR A 677 28.58 -13.35 -1.15
N VAL A 678 27.28 -13.13 -1.03
CA VAL A 678 26.34 -13.11 -2.16
C VAL A 678 25.62 -11.77 -2.26
N ILE A 679 25.62 -11.19 -3.46
CA ILE A 679 24.76 -10.05 -3.82
C ILE A 679 23.61 -10.55 -4.67
N LEU A 680 22.38 -10.29 -4.23
CA LEU A 680 21.15 -10.52 -4.98
C LEU A 680 20.62 -9.19 -5.50
N ASN A 681 20.57 -9.02 -6.82
CA ASN A 681 19.94 -7.89 -7.49
C ASN A 681 18.51 -8.28 -7.89
N SER A 682 17.49 -7.68 -7.27
CA SER A 682 16.07 -7.91 -7.52
C SER A 682 15.38 -6.67 -8.06
N GLY A 683 14.55 -6.82 -9.09
CA GLY A 683 13.74 -5.71 -9.59
C GLY A 683 12.62 -5.26 -8.64
N GLY A 684 12.30 -6.09 -7.64
CA GLY A 684 11.21 -5.88 -6.69
C GLY A 684 11.35 -4.61 -5.83
N ALA A 685 10.24 -4.13 -5.31
CA ALA A 685 10.20 -2.94 -4.45
C ALA A 685 9.70 -3.30 -3.04
N ASP A 686 10.56 -3.19 -2.02
CA ASP A 686 10.15 -3.32 -0.62
C ASP A 686 9.57 -1.98 -0.14
N LEU A 687 8.30 -2.00 0.29
CA LEU A 687 7.59 -0.83 0.87
C LEU A 687 7.48 -0.89 2.40
N GLY A 688 8.26 -1.76 3.04
CA GLY A 688 8.12 -2.11 4.44
C GLY A 688 7.52 -3.50 4.68
N THR A 689 7.09 -4.18 3.62
CA THR A 689 6.50 -5.54 3.67
C THR A 689 7.51 -6.65 3.91
N GLY A 690 8.81 -6.33 3.87
CA GLY A 690 9.91 -7.28 4.12
C GLY A 690 10.32 -8.09 2.89
N LEU A 691 10.07 -7.62 1.67
CA LEU A 691 10.44 -8.32 0.44
C LEU A 691 11.95 -8.61 0.33
N ASP A 692 12.80 -7.64 0.71
CA ASP A 692 14.25 -7.83 0.71
C ASP A 692 14.67 -8.92 1.70
N THR A 693 13.99 -9.01 2.85
CA THR A 693 14.21 -10.06 3.85
C THR A 693 13.76 -11.43 3.33
N ILE A 694 12.61 -11.50 2.66
CA ILE A 694 12.10 -12.73 2.02
C ILE A 694 13.11 -13.22 0.97
N SER A 695 13.63 -12.33 0.14
CA SER A 695 14.63 -12.63 -0.88
C SER A 695 15.95 -13.12 -0.27
N ALA A 696 16.43 -12.48 0.80
CA ALA A 696 17.61 -12.92 1.53
C ALA A 696 17.41 -14.31 2.19
N LYS A 697 16.21 -14.57 2.76
CA LYS A 697 15.85 -15.89 3.29
C LYS A 697 15.86 -16.98 2.22
N ALA A 698 15.38 -16.68 1.01
CA ALA A 698 15.42 -17.63 -0.10
C ALA A 698 16.86 -18.00 -0.46
N VAL A 699 17.76 -17.01 -0.53
CA VAL A 699 19.19 -17.24 -0.76
C VAL A 699 19.81 -18.06 0.37
N LYS A 700 19.58 -17.69 1.63
CA LYS A 700 20.08 -18.43 2.82
C LYS A 700 19.60 -19.88 2.81
N GLU A 701 18.32 -20.10 2.58
CA GLU A 701 17.75 -21.46 2.62
C GLU A 701 18.37 -22.37 1.56
N VAL A 702 18.69 -21.83 0.38
CA VAL A 702 19.25 -22.58 -0.74
C VAL A 702 20.77 -22.76 -0.62
N LEU A 703 21.49 -21.68 -0.27
CA LEU A 703 22.96 -21.64 -0.29
C LEU A 703 23.59 -21.90 1.09
N LYS A 704 22.79 -22.00 2.15
CA LYS A 704 23.25 -22.23 3.53
C LYS A 704 24.25 -21.19 4.04
N LEU A 705 24.10 -19.93 3.56
CA LEU A 705 24.90 -18.80 3.99
C LEU A 705 24.29 -18.14 5.24
N PRO A 706 25.10 -17.58 6.15
CA PRO A 706 24.63 -16.66 7.17
C PRO A 706 23.97 -15.43 6.55
N MET A 707 22.93 -14.85 7.19
CA MET A 707 22.20 -13.69 6.65
C MET A 707 23.11 -12.48 6.43
N GLU A 708 24.08 -12.26 7.29
CA GLU A 708 25.07 -11.16 7.20
C GLU A 708 26.00 -11.25 5.99
N LYS A 709 26.07 -12.40 5.34
CA LYS A 709 26.82 -12.62 4.08
C LYS A 709 25.97 -12.42 2.82
N ILE A 710 24.71 -12.00 2.97
CA ILE A 710 23.77 -11.80 1.86
C ILE A 710 23.37 -10.34 1.81
N THR A 711 23.62 -9.69 0.68
CA THR A 711 23.18 -8.33 0.40
C THR A 711 22.11 -8.36 -0.67
N VAL A 712 20.97 -7.70 -0.43
CA VAL A 712 19.91 -7.52 -1.42
C VAL A 712 19.96 -6.07 -1.91
N VAL A 713 20.09 -5.90 -3.23
CA VAL A 713 19.93 -4.62 -3.93
C VAL A 713 18.62 -4.68 -4.68
N SER A 714 17.71 -3.76 -4.41
CA SER A 714 16.36 -3.82 -4.98
C SER A 714 15.91 -2.49 -5.59
N GLY A 715 15.14 -2.56 -6.68
CA GLY A 715 14.44 -1.43 -7.28
C GLY A 715 15.33 -0.38 -7.96
N ASP A 716 16.56 -0.68 -8.33
CA ASP A 716 17.46 0.14 -9.13
C ASP A 716 17.42 -0.34 -10.60
N THR A 717 16.92 0.50 -11.51
CA THR A 717 16.66 0.08 -12.89
C THR A 717 17.90 -0.11 -13.76
N ASP A 718 19.09 0.26 -13.28
CA ASP A 718 20.35 0.04 -13.98
C ASP A 718 21.09 -1.21 -13.46
N SER A 719 21.06 -1.46 -12.16
CA SER A 719 21.75 -2.58 -11.52
C SER A 719 20.88 -3.83 -11.35
N CYS A 720 19.57 -3.68 -11.35
CA CYS A 720 18.60 -4.76 -11.23
C CYS A 720 17.95 -5.09 -12.58
N VAL A 721 17.34 -6.26 -12.66
CA VAL A 721 16.53 -6.73 -13.80
C VAL A 721 15.06 -6.42 -13.58
N PHE A 722 14.24 -6.59 -14.63
CA PHE A 722 12.83 -6.18 -14.62
C PHE A 722 12.00 -6.91 -13.56
N ASP A 723 11.09 -6.14 -12.96
CA ASP A 723 10.05 -6.63 -12.06
C ASP A 723 8.81 -5.75 -12.28
N THR A 724 7.62 -6.35 -12.29
CA THR A 724 6.37 -5.61 -12.47
C THR A 724 6.09 -4.63 -11.33
N GLY A 725 6.64 -4.86 -10.14
CA GLY A 725 6.53 -3.97 -8.99
C GLY A 725 5.66 -4.52 -7.87
N ALA A 726 5.59 -3.78 -6.76
CA ALA A 726 4.89 -4.18 -5.55
C ALA A 726 3.43 -3.72 -5.56
N TYR A 727 2.55 -4.47 -6.22
CA TYR A 727 1.11 -4.30 -6.26
C TYR A 727 0.41 -5.66 -6.34
N ALA A 728 -0.91 -5.68 -6.22
CA ALA A 728 -1.73 -6.91 -6.27
C ALA A 728 -1.19 -8.05 -5.40
N SER A 729 -0.47 -7.72 -4.33
CA SER A 729 0.21 -8.69 -3.44
C SER A 729 1.21 -9.62 -4.15
N SER A 730 1.87 -9.13 -5.22
CA SER A 730 2.76 -9.92 -6.08
C SER A 730 4.13 -10.21 -5.45
N GLY A 731 4.63 -9.37 -4.55
CA GLY A 731 6.04 -9.36 -4.11
C GLY A 731 6.56 -10.73 -3.68
N THR A 732 5.93 -11.38 -2.70
CA THR A 732 6.36 -12.73 -2.27
C THR A 732 6.20 -13.75 -3.39
N PHE A 733 5.10 -13.69 -4.16
CA PHE A 733 4.78 -14.68 -5.16
C PHE A 733 5.68 -14.59 -6.40
N PHE A 734 5.86 -13.41 -7.00
CA PHE A 734 6.69 -13.22 -8.18
C PHE A 734 8.15 -12.95 -7.84
N SER A 735 8.46 -11.87 -7.14
CA SER A 735 9.85 -11.48 -6.83
C SER A 735 10.53 -12.49 -5.89
N GLY A 736 9.77 -13.08 -4.94
CA GLY A 736 10.26 -14.14 -4.07
C GLY A 736 10.63 -15.42 -4.83
N ASN A 737 9.79 -15.87 -5.80
CA ASN A 737 10.10 -17.02 -6.65
C ASN A 737 11.26 -16.74 -7.62
N ALA A 738 11.36 -15.52 -8.17
CA ALA A 738 12.50 -15.14 -9.00
C ALA A 738 13.82 -15.19 -8.21
N SER A 739 13.82 -14.68 -6.97
CA SER A 739 14.96 -14.75 -6.05
C SER A 739 15.32 -16.20 -5.69
N LEU A 740 14.33 -17.05 -5.45
CA LEU A 740 14.51 -18.47 -5.20
C LEU A 740 15.12 -19.19 -6.43
N ALA A 741 14.65 -18.86 -7.62
CA ALA A 741 15.19 -19.41 -8.87
C ALA A 741 16.64 -18.97 -9.08
N ALA A 742 16.97 -17.68 -8.86
CA ALA A 742 18.35 -17.19 -8.95
C ALA A 742 19.27 -17.89 -7.97
N ALA A 743 18.83 -18.10 -6.73
CA ALA A 743 19.60 -18.83 -5.72
C ALA A 743 19.83 -20.30 -6.08
N LYS A 744 18.81 -21.00 -6.59
CA LYS A 744 18.93 -22.39 -7.08
C LYS A 744 19.91 -22.49 -8.25
N ASN A 745 19.78 -21.61 -9.23
CA ASN A 745 20.67 -21.58 -10.40
C ASN A 745 22.12 -21.22 -10.00
N LEU A 746 22.31 -20.37 -8.97
CA LEU A 746 23.64 -20.10 -8.43
C LEU A 746 24.21 -21.32 -7.71
N LYS A 747 23.40 -22.05 -6.91
CA LYS A 747 23.80 -23.32 -6.29
C LYS A 747 24.33 -24.31 -7.31
N GLU A 748 23.62 -24.48 -8.44
CA GLU A 748 24.06 -25.38 -9.51
C GLU A 748 25.43 -24.98 -10.05
N LYS A 749 25.68 -23.69 -10.30
CA LYS A 749 26.99 -23.19 -10.76
C LYS A 749 28.08 -23.41 -9.72
N ILE A 750 27.77 -23.18 -8.45
CA ILE A 750 28.69 -23.43 -7.33
C ILE A 750 29.08 -24.91 -7.27
N LEU A 751 28.13 -25.83 -7.39
CA LEU A 751 28.40 -27.27 -7.39
C LEU A 751 29.19 -27.70 -8.62
N GLN A 752 28.92 -27.15 -9.82
CA GLN A 752 29.67 -27.42 -11.03
C GLN A 752 31.13 -26.95 -10.90
N GLU A 753 31.36 -25.76 -10.38
CA GLU A 753 32.70 -25.22 -10.15
C GLU A 753 33.45 -26.04 -9.10
N ALA A 754 32.79 -26.42 -7.99
CA ALA A 754 33.35 -27.23 -6.96
C ALA A 754 33.74 -28.64 -7.46
N ALA A 755 32.94 -29.21 -8.34
CA ALA A 755 33.24 -30.53 -8.95
C ALA A 755 34.57 -30.50 -9.73
N LEU A 756 34.84 -29.37 -10.42
CA LEU A 756 36.12 -29.17 -11.14
C LEU A 756 37.29 -28.98 -10.17
N GLN A 757 37.11 -28.22 -9.12
CA GLN A 757 38.22 -27.93 -8.17
C GLN A 757 38.51 -29.09 -7.20
N MET A 758 37.50 -29.87 -6.86
CA MET A 758 37.64 -31.00 -5.94
C MET A 758 37.92 -32.33 -6.66
N ASP A 759 37.88 -32.35 -8.01
CA ASP A 759 37.98 -33.55 -8.86
C ASP A 759 36.93 -34.61 -8.46
N GLU A 760 35.69 -34.16 -8.26
CA GLU A 760 34.54 -34.98 -7.87
C GLU A 760 33.34 -34.79 -8.80
N LYS A 761 32.35 -35.68 -8.74
CA LYS A 761 31.13 -35.53 -9.52
C LYS A 761 30.14 -34.60 -8.83
N VAL A 762 29.37 -33.82 -9.61
CA VAL A 762 28.38 -32.88 -9.10
C VAL A 762 27.34 -33.59 -8.22
N GLU A 763 26.89 -34.79 -8.57
CA GLU A 763 25.89 -35.57 -7.82
C GLU A 763 26.38 -36.00 -6.41
N ASP A 764 27.69 -36.06 -6.22
CA ASP A 764 28.32 -36.42 -4.94
C ASP A 764 28.51 -35.20 -4.01
N LEU A 765 28.27 -34.01 -4.55
CA LEU A 765 28.43 -32.74 -3.80
C LEU A 765 27.10 -32.23 -3.27
N ASP A 766 27.14 -31.44 -2.20
CA ASP A 766 26.05 -30.62 -1.73
C ASP A 766 26.62 -29.43 -0.91
N VAL A 767 25.72 -28.53 -0.51
CA VAL A 767 26.07 -27.34 0.25
C VAL A 767 25.69 -27.46 1.73
N ARG A 768 26.47 -26.83 2.62
CA ARG A 768 26.16 -26.75 4.05
C ARG A 768 26.57 -25.39 4.63
N ALA A 769 26.04 -25.10 5.82
CA ALA A 769 26.46 -23.94 6.58
C ALA A 769 27.92 -24.07 7.07
N PRO A 770 28.67 -22.96 7.10
CA PRO A 770 28.32 -21.57 6.83
C PRO A 770 28.68 -21.09 5.41
N GLY A 771 28.34 -21.83 4.37
CA GLY A 771 28.63 -21.51 2.97
C GLY A 771 29.85 -22.31 2.47
N GLU A 772 29.70 -23.61 2.48
CA GLU A 772 30.70 -24.59 1.99
C GLU A 772 30.03 -25.56 1.02
N VAL A 773 30.80 -26.01 0.02
CA VAL A 773 30.49 -27.23 -0.73
C VAL A 773 31.21 -28.38 -0.04
N TYR A 774 30.54 -29.50 0.16
CA TYR A 774 31.12 -30.71 0.73
C TYR A 774 30.78 -31.92 -0.11
N SER A 775 31.71 -32.89 -0.12
CA SER A 775 31.49 -34.18 -0.73
C SER A 775 30.75 -35.13 0.22
N LYS A 776 29.66 -35.70 -0.24
CA LYS A 776 28.89 -36.75 0.45
C LYS A 776 29.66 -38.07 0.52
N VAL A 777 30.70 -38.25 -0.34
CA VAL A 777 31.49 -39.48 -0.48
C VAL A 777 32.78 -39.40 0.30
N THR A 778 33.56 -38.32 0.11
CA THR A 778 34.90 -38.20 0.71
C THR A 778 34.89 -37.39 2.02
N GLY A 779 33.88 -36.56 2.23
CA GLY A 779 33.78 -35.62 3.35
C GLY A 779 34.64 -34.37 3.19
N ASN A 780 35.39 -34.23 2.10
CA ASN A 780 36.16 -33.03 1.78
C ASN A 780 35.20 -31.85 1.60
N ALA A 781 35.66 -30.64 1.93
CA ALA A 781 34.88 -29.41 1.76
C ALA A 781 35.77 -28.28 1.24
N ILE A 782 35.12 -27.34 0.57
CA ILE A 782 35.69 -26.06 0.10
C ILE A 782 34.76 -24.93 0.45
N SER A 783 35.26 -23.83 0.99
CA SER A 783 34.48 -22.65 1.28
C SER A 783 34.07 -21.92 -0.03
N TYR A 784 32.95 -21.18 -0.02
CA TYR A 784 32.57 -20.39 -1.15
C TYR A 784 33.61 -19.30 -1.49
N GLY A 785 34.31 -18.77 -0.49
CA GLY A 785 35.38 -17.79 -0.71
C GLY A 785 36.56 -18.41 -1.46
N ASP A 786 37.09 -19.56 -1.02
CA ASP A 786 38.18 -20.24 -1.69
C ASP A 786 37.78 -20.67 -3.10
N LEU A 787 36.57 -21.22 -3.26
CA LEU A 787 36.02 -21.64 -4.53
C LEU A 787 35.92 -20.48 -5.54
N SER A 788 35.34 -19.36 -5.10
CA SER A 788 35.17 -18.17 -5.96
C SER A 788 36.50 -17.50 -6.28
N HIS A 789 37.42 -17.43 -5.28
CA HIS A 789 38.75 -16.86 -5.50
C HIS A 789 39.54 -17.69 -6.52
N ALA A 790 39.54 -19.01 -6.42
CA ALA A 790 40.21 -19.88 -7.37
C ALA A 790 39.62 -19.78 -8.75
N ALA A 791 38.29 -19.70 -8.90
CA ALA A 791 37.63 -19.55 -10.19
C ALA A 791 38.00 -18.24 -10.91
N ILE A 792 38.11 -17.13 -10.18
CA ILE A 792 38.36 -15.80 -10.76
C ILE A 792 39.85 -15.54 -10.94
N ALA A 793 40.64 -15.72 -9.87
CA ALA A 793 42.04 -15.33 -9.84
C ALA A 793 43.00 -16.46 -10.21
N GLY A 794 42.60 -17.73 -9.97
CA GLY A 794 43.45 -18.90 -10.27
C GLY A 794 43.37 -19.35 -11.71
N ASP A 795 42.17 -19.80 -12.11
CA ASP A 795 41.96 -20.49 -13.38
C ASP A 795 41.31 -19.59 -14.45
N GLY A 796 40.91 -18.36 -14.13
CA GLY A 796 40.35 -17.40 -15.06
C GLY A 796 38.98 -17.82 -15.64
N ARG A 797 38.21 -18.68 -14.91
CA ARG A 797 36.88 -19.13 -15.35
C ARG A 797 35.77 -18.10 -15.11
N GLY A 798 36.05 -17.06 -14.30
CA GLY A 798 35.18 -15.92 -14.08
C GLY A 798 34.26 -16.04 -12.86
N GLN A 799 33.51 -14.98 -12.59
CA GLN A 799 32.60 -14.90 -11.48
C GLN A 799 31.35 -15.77 -11.70
N MET A 800 30.91 -16.46 -10.66
CA MET A 800 29.66 -17.21 -10.69
C MET A 800 28.46 -16.25 -10.53
N VAL A 801 27.74 -16.05 -11.62
CA VAL A 801 26.54 -15.21 -11.72
C VAL A 801 25.40 -16.04 -12.24
N ALA A 802 24.23 -15.98 -11.60
CA ALA A 802 23.05 -16.73 -12.01
C ALA A 802 21.82 -15.82 -12.09
N HIS A 803 21.04 -16.01 -13.14
CA HIS A 803 19.76 -15.34 -13.38
C HIS A 803 18.61 -16.25 -12.95
N GLY A 804 17.59 -15.70 -12.32
CA GLY A 804 16.33 -16.34 -12.03
C GLY A 804 15.18 -15.53 -12.60
N SER A 805 14.19 -16.19 -13.16
CA SER A 805 12.97 -15.59 -13.70
C SER A 805 11.77 -16.37 -13.22
N TYR A 806 10.66 -15.69 -12.97
CA TYR A 806 9.41 -16.33 -12.63
C TYR A 806 8.25 -15.73 -13.43
N VAL A 807 7.62 -16.60 -14.21
CA VAL A 807 6.44 -16.33 -15.02
C VAL A 807 5.48 -17.50 -14.82
N THR A 808 4.21 -17.23 -14.57
CA THR A 808 3.22 -18.28 -14.34
C THR A 808 1.81 -17.86 -14.76
N THR A 809 0.98 -18.82 -15.15
CA THR A 809 -0.47 -18.64 -15.30
C THR A 809 -1.25 -19.17 -14.10
N ALA A 810 -0.58 -19.84 -13.16
CA ALA A 810 -1.17 -20.32 -11.91
C ALA A 810 -1.35 -19.17 -10.92
N SER A 811 -2.31 -19.27 -10.02
CA SER A 811 -2.61 -18.30 -8.98
C SER A 811 -2.52 -18.94 -7.61
N SER A 812 -1.81 -18.28 -6.71
CA SER A 812 -1.80 -18.58 -5.28
C SER A 812 -2.82 -17.65 -4.60
N VAL A 813 -3.91 -18.21 -4.12
CA VAL A 813 -5.04 -17.43 -3.57
C VAL A 813 -5.11 -17.59 -2.06
N PRO A 814 -4.89 -16.52 -1.28
CA PRO A 814 -5.15 -16.57 0.15
C PRO A 814 -6.65 -16.42 0.44
N TYR A 815 -7.11 -17.19 1.42
CA TYR A 815 -8.47 -17.16 1.97
C TYR A 815 -8.41 -16.82 3.46
N GLY A 816 -9.53 -16.35 4.03
CA GLY A 816 -9.58 -16.06 5.44
C GLY A 816 -10.94 -15.62 5.94
N ALA A 817 -11.00 -15.28 7.21
CA ALA A 817 -12.21 -14.73 7.83
C ALA A 817 -11.85 -13.71 8.90
N HIS A 818 -12.61 -12.63 8.97
CA HIS A 818 -12.51 -11.60 10.00
C HIS A 818 -13.70 -11.65 10.93
N PHE A 819 -13.45 -11.55 12.22
CA PHE A 819 -14.44 -11.62 13.28
C PHE A 819 -14.41 -10.35 14.12
N ALA A 820 -15.57 -9.82 14.46
CA ALA A 820 -15.71 -8.65 15.30
C ALA A 820 -16.73 -8.88 16.41
N GLN A 821 -16.43 -8.43 17.62
CA GLN A 821 -17.37 -8.19 18.68
C GLN A 821 -17.43 -6.70 18.96
N VAL A 822 -18.61 -6.14 18.91
CA VAL A 822 -18.80 -4.71 19.16
C VAL A 822 -19.73 -4.49 20.35
N ALA A 823 -19.50 -3.37 21.04
CA ALA A 823 -20.47 -2.79 21.96
C ALA A 823 -21.04 -1.53 21.32
N VAL A 824 -22.37 -1.44 21.23
CA VAL A 824 -23.10 -0.32 20.64
C VAL A 824 -23.90 0.38 21.73
N ASN A 825 -23.65 1.67 21.96
CA ASN A 825 -24.44 2.48 22.85
C ASN A 825 -25.73 2.94 22.14
N VAL A 826 -26.87 2.38 22.54
CA VAL A 826 -28.15 2.67 21.86
C VAL A 826 -28.69 4.09 22.16
N LYS A 827 -28.12 4.84 23.10
CA LYS A 827 -28.49 6.24 23.36
C LYS A 827 -27.68 7.24 22.56
N THR A 828 -26.37 6.99 22.41
CA THR A 828 -25.45 7.90 21.74
C THR A 828 -25.11 7.48 20.31
N GLY A 829 -25.33 6.21 19.96
CA GLY A 829 -24.90 5.60 18.70
C GLY A 829 -23.42 5.20 18.68
N GLU A 830 -22.68 5.41 19.76
CA GLU A 830 -21.25 5.08 19.84
C GLU A 830 -21.02 3.58 19.62
N ILE A 831 -19.96 3.26 18.85
CA ILE A 831 -19.55 1.89 18.54
C ILE A 831 -18.14 1.70 19.09
N LYS A 832 -17.95 0.65 19.90
CA LYS A 832 -16.64 0.18 20.36
C LYS A 832 -16.35 -1.21 19.82
N VAL A 833 -15.25 -1.38 19.12
CA VAL A 833 -14.77 -2.71 18.72
C VAL A 833 -14.02 -3.31 19.90
N GLN A 834 -14.65 -4.24 20.62
CA GLN A 834 -14.07 -4.88 21.80
C GLN A 834 -13.08 -6.00 21.41
N LYS A 835 -13.46 -6.81 20.40
CA LYS A 835 -12.62 -7.89 19.88
C LYS A 835 -12.57 -7.81 18.37
N PHE A 836 -11.39 -8.02 17.82
CA PHE A 836 -11.22 -8.18 16.37
C PHE A 836 -10.20 -9.28 16.09
N TYR A 837 -10.62 -10.31 15.36
CA TYR A 837 -9.75 -11.44 15.01
C TYR A 837 -9.64 -11.56 13.50
N ALA A 838 -8.41 -11.48 12.99
CA ALA A 838 -8.09 -11.67 11.58
C ALA A 838 -7.43 -13.03 11.40
N LEU A 839 -8.15 -13.98 10.80
CA LEU A 839 -7.62 -15.31 10.51
C LEU A 839 -7.41 -15.44 9.01
N GLN A 840 -6.23 -15.90 8.60
CA GLN A 840 -5.85 -15.84 7.21
C GLN A 840 -4.94 -17.01 6.83
N ASP A 841 -5.32 -17.68 5.75
CA ASP A 841 -4.51 -18.68 5.09
C ASP A 841 -3.30 -17.99 4.41
N ALA A 842 -2.15 -18.23 4.97
CA ALA A 842 -0.88 -17.61 4.55
C ALA A 842 0.03 -18.58 3.77
N GLY A 843 -0.45 -19.81 3.53
CA GLY A 843 0.46 -20.86 3.09
C GLY A 843 1.58 -21.06 4.10
N THR A 844 2.80 -21.14 3.65
CA THR A 844 3.99 -21.08 4.49
C THR A 844 4.40 -19.62 4.70
N PRO A 845 4.14 -18.99 5.85
CA PRO A 845 4.57 -17.62 6.10
C PRO A 845 6.11 -17.58 6.19
N ILE A 846 6.77 -16.98 5.20
CA ILE A 846 8.25 -17.00 5.12
C ILE A 846 8.87 -16.27 6.30
N ASN A 847 8.25 -15.16 6.74
CA ASN A 847 8.66 -14.38 7.89
C ASN A 847 7.45 -14.06 8.79
N PRO A 848 7.15 -14.94 9.77
CA PRO A 848 5.87 -14.90 10.51
C PRO A 848 5.61 -13.59 11.27
N GLU A 849 6.61 -13.01 11.94
CA GLU A 849 6.43 -11.78 12.73
C GLU A 849 6.06 -10.57 11.85
N ILE A 850 6.70 -10.45 10.68
CA ILE A 850 6.36 -9.38 9.72
C ILE A 850 4.98 -9.63 9.12
N ALA A 851 4.63 -10.89 8.82
CA ALA A 851 3.32 -11.27 8.32
C ALA A 851 2.19 -10.89 9.29
N LEU A 852 2.36 -11.18 10.58
CA LEU A 852 1.42 -10.79 11.63
C LEU A 852 1.26 -9.27 11.71
N CYS A 853 2.36 -8.52 11.68
CA CYS A 853 2.31 -7.04 11.68
C CYS A 853 1.59 -6.49 10.45
N GLN A 854 1.77 -7.08 9.27
CA GLN A 854 1.01 -6.71 8.08
C GLN A 854 -0.50 -6.94 8.25
N MET A 855 -0.90 -8.05 8.88
CA MET A 855 -2.31 -8.33 9.20
C MET A 855 -2.88 -7.32 10.19
N TYR A 856 -2.16 -7.00 11.27
CA TYR A 856 -2.58 -5.99 12.24
C TYR A 856 -2.72 -4.60 11.61
N GLY A 857 -1.72 -4.16 10.83
CA GLY A 857 -1.74 -2.86 10.17
C GLY A 857 -2.88 -2.71 9.16
N ALA A 858 -3.09 -3.71 8.30
CA ALA A 858 -4.17 -3.69 7.31
C ALA A 858 -5.56 -3.77 7.96
N SER A 859 -5.73 -4.61 8.99
CA SER A 859 -6.99 -4.71 9.75
C SER A 859 -7.30 -3.42 10.49
N MET A 860 -6.31 -2.77 11.12
CA MET A 860 -6.50 -1.49 11.80
C MET A 860 -6.94 -0.39 10.83
N LYS A 861 -6.33 -0.32 9.64
CA LYS A 861 -6.80 0.57 8.56
C LYS A 861 -8.24 0.27 8.15
N SER A 862 -8.59 -1.00 8.00
CA SER A 862 -9.94 -1.40 7.61
C SER A 862 -10.99 -1.06 8.68
N ILE A 863 -10.64 -1.14 9.96
CA ILE A 863 -11.46 -0.63 11.07
C ILE A 863 -11.62 0.89 10.94
N GLY A 864 -10.53 1.62 10.63
CA GLY A 864 -10.54 3.04 10.35
C GLY A 864 -11.52 3.44 9.24
N HIS A 865 -11.44 2.74 8.09
CA HIS A 865 -12.38 2.94 6.97
C HIS A 865 -13.83 2.70 7.38
N THR A 866 -14.05 1.69 8.22
CA THR A 866 -15.38 1.27 8.63
C THR A 866 -16.04 2.27 9.55
N LEU A 867 -15.30 2.94 10.43
CA LEU A 867 -15.85 3.71 11.53
C LEU A 867 -15.56 5.21 11.48
N TYR A 868 -14.43 5.64 10.91
CA TYR A 868 -13.90 6.99 11.13
C TYR A 868 -13.54 7.76 9.85
N GLU A 869 -12.82 7.13 8.90
CA GLU A 869 -12.17 7.82 7.80
C GLU A 869 -13.16 8.22 6.69
N ASP A 870 -13.19 9.50 6.35
CA ASP A 870 -14.05 10.07 5.30
C ASP A 870 -13.47 11.38 4.77
N MET A 871 -13.21 11.47 3.48
CA MET A 871 -12.87 12.73 2.82
C MET A 871 -14.14 13.54 2.58
N LYS A 872 -14.22 14.71 3.16
CA LYS A 872 -15.38 15.60 3.05
C LYS A 872 -15.13 16.68 2.01
N LEU A 873 -16.01 16.74 1.01
CA LEU A 873 -15.99 17.80 0.01
C LEU A 873 -17.07 18.85 0.31
N ASP A 874 -16.76 20.13 0.08
CA ASP A 874 -17.77 21.18 0.08
C ASP A 874 -18.58 21.18 -1.23
N GLU A 875 -19.53 22.11 -1.36
CA GLU A 875 -20.38 22.26 -2.53
C GLU A 875 -19.61 22.63 -3.82
N ASN A 876 -18.35 23.03 -3.72
CA ASN A 876 -17.47 23.36 -4.83
C ASN A 876 -16.47 22.25 -5.16
N GLY A 877 -16.54 21.12 -4.46
CA GLY A 877 -15.65 19.97 -4.66
C GLY A 877 -14.29 20.09 -3.97
N LYS A 878 -14.11 21.07 -3.05
CA LYS A 878 -12.88 21.21 -2.26
C LYS A 878 -12.90 20.28 -1.06
N CYS A 879 -11.81 19.53 -0.86
CA CYS A 879 -11.62 18.75 0.36
C CYS A 879 -11.42 19.69 1.56
N ILE A 880 -12.32 19.63 2.54
CA ILE A 880 -12.35 20.53 3.70
C ILE A 880 -11.63 19.97 4.93
N ASN A 881 -11.32 18.68 4.96
CA ASN A 881 -10.57 18.00 6.02
C ASN A 881 -9.26 17.39 5.49
N ALA A 882 -8.53 18.14 4.69
CA ALA A 882 -7.29 17.73 4.04
C ALA A 882 -6.08 17.77 5.01
N ASN A 883 -6.20 17.12 6.16
CA ASN A 883 -5.18 16.99 7.20
C ASN A 883 -5.43 15.72 8.03
N LEU A 884 -4.43 15.26 8.80
CA LEU A 884 -4.55 14.03 9.56
C LEU A 884 -5.47 14.15 10.78
N THR A 885 -5.54 15.33 11.40
CA THR A 885 -6.33 15.59 12.61
C THR A 885 -7.83 15.49 12.34
N ASP A 886 -8.31 16.14 11.27
CA ASP A 886 -9.74 16.22 10.95
C ASP A 886 -10.23 15.04 10.10
N TYR A 887 -9.31 14.30 9.47
CA TYR A 887 -9.64 13.18 8.60
C TYR A 887 -10.13 11.95 9.37
N GLY A 888 -9.67 11.74 10.59
CA GLY A 888 -10.13 10.67 11.47
C GLY A 888 -9.38 9.34 11.30
N THR A 889 -8.07 9.36 11.05
CA THR A 889 -7.27 8.12 11.09
C THR A 889 -7.26 7.52 12.49
N PRO A 890 -7.47 6.18 12.65
CA PRO A 890 -7.49 5.57 13.97
C PRO A 890 -6.10 5.55 14.61
N MET A 891 -6.04 5.95 15.87
CA MET A 891 -4.87 5.87 16.75
C MET A 891 -4.95 4.61 17.63
N ILE A 892 -3.99 4.44 18.54
CA ILE A 892 -3.99 3.31 19.49
C ILE A 892 -5.23 3.31 20.40
N GLY A 893 -5.85 4.47 20.61
CA GLY A 893 -7.08 4.62 21.40
C GLY A 893 -8.27 3.88 20.81
N GLU A 894 -8.35 3.81 19.50
CA GLU A 894 -9.40 3.16 18.72
C GLU A 894 -9.10 1.69 18.39
N ALA A 895 -7.92 1.18 18.77
CA ALA A 895 -7.59 -0.24 18.56
C ALA A 895 -8.47 -1.14 19.43
N PRO A 896 -8.89 -2.31 18.93
CA PRO A 896 -9.65 -3.28 19.72
C PRO A 896 -8.92 -3.68 21.00
N ASP A 897 -9.67 -3.88 22.09
CA ASP A 897 -9.08 -4.30 23.37
C ASP A 897 -8.47 -5.71 23.31
N ASP A 898 -9.10 -6.61 22.55
CA ASP A 898 -8.59 -7.94 22.21
C ASP A 898 -8.43 -8.07 20.69
N PHE A 899 -7.22 -7.78 20.21
CA PHE A 899 -6.89 -7.79 18.79
C PHE A 899 -5.95 -8.95 18.47
N LYS A 900 -6.37 -9.89 17.60
CA LYS A 900 -5.56 -11.05 17.24
C LYS A 900 -5.47 -11.23 15.73
N ALA A 901 -4.26 -11.50 15.27
CA ALA A 901 -3.96 -11.99 13.92
C ALA A 901 -3.51 -13.45 14.03
N VAL A 902 -4.06 -14.32 13.18
CA VAL A 902 -3.80 -15.75 13.19
C VAL A 902 -3.48 -16.24 11.79
N LEU A 903 -2.29 -16.82 11.63
CA LEU A 903 -1.86 -17.46 10.41
C LEU A 903 -2.39 -18.90 10.37
N ILE A 904 -3.10 -19.24 9.30
CA ILE A 904 -3.54 -20.60 8.98
C ILE A 904 -2.52 -21.22 8.03
N ASP A 905 -2.04 -22.40 8.37
CA ASP A 905 -0.95 -23.08 7.66
C ASP A 905 -1.52 -24.08 6.63
N VAL A 906 -1.74 -23.63 5.40
CA VAL A 906 -2.16 -24.47 4.28
C VAL A 906 -1.19 -24.28 3.13
N GLU A 907 -0.27 -25.22 2.92
CA GLU A 907 0.80 -25.13 1.93
C GLU A 907 0.25 -24.96 0.52
N ASP A 908 0.80 -23.97 -0.20
CA ASP A 908 0.45 -23.69 -1.59
C ASP A 908 1.44 -24.35 -2.56
N ALA A 909 0.95 -24.80 -3.70
CA ALA A 909 1.77 -25.50 -4.68
C ALA A 909 2.68 -24.56 -5.50
N TYR A 910 2.37 -23.25 -5.56
CA TYR A 910 2.98 -22.31 -6.52
C TYR A 910 3.82 -21.22 -5.86
N GLY A 911 3.50 -20.85 -4.63
CA GLY A 911 4.28 -19.84 -3.90
C GLY A 911 5.66 -20.33 -3.49
N PRO A 912 6.63 -19.44 -3.29
CA PRO A 912 7.97 -19.84 -2.85
C PRO A 912 7.87 -20.53 -1.49
N PHE A 913 8.39 -21.76 -1.37
CA PHE A 913 8.27 -22.61 -0.18
C PHE A 913 6.83 -22.85 0.29
N GLY A 914 5.84 -22.71 -0.58
CA GLY A 914 4.42 -22.88 -0.24
C GLY A 914 3.74 -21.64 0.35
N ALA A 915 4.31 -20.44 0.17
CA ALA A 915 3.78 -19.18 0.70
C ALA A 915 2.60 -18.65 -0.13
N LYS A 916 1.69 -17.93 0.54
CA LYS A 916 0.64 -17.11 -0.06
C LYS A 916 0.84 -15.64 0.32
N SER A 917 0.14 -14.74 -0.36
CA SER A 917 0.16 -13.31 -0.03
C SER A 917 -0.60 -13.01 1.28
N ILE A 918 -0.25 -11.89 1.93
CA ILE A 918 -0.71 -11.54 3.28
C ILE A 918 -1.42 -10.19 3.34
N SER A 919 -0.80 -9.12 2.79
CA SER A 919 -1.10 -7.75 3.21
C SER A 919 -2.47 -7.23 2.79
N GLU A 920 -2.92 -7.50 1.56
CA GLU A 920 -4.15 -6.90 1.04
C GLU A 920 -5.42 -7.58 1.56
N ILE A 921 -5.41 -8.90 1.68
CA ILE A 921 -6.56 -9.66 2.16
C ILE A 921 -6.99 -9.21 3.56
N ALA A 922 -6.04 -8.86 4.43
CA ALA A 922 -6.29 -8.39 5.78
C ALA A 922 -7.05 -7.03 5.84
N CYS A 923 -7.23 -6.35 4.70
CA CYS A 923 -8.03 -5.13 4.60
C CYS A 923 -9.51 -5.39 4.21
N ASN A 924 -9.89 -6.63 3.89
CA ASN A 924 -11.14 -6.90 3.16
C ASN A 924 -12.38 -7.13 4.02
N GLY A 925 -12.23 -7.54 5.29
CA GLY A 925 -13.35 -8.10 6.07
C GLY A 925 -13.87 -7.27 7.23
N ALA A 926 -13.23 -6.16 7.64
CA ALA A 926 -13.65 -5.44 8.84
C ALA A 926 -15.05 -4.81 8.69
N ALA A 927 -15.35 -4.18 7.57
CA ALA A 927 -16.64 -3.51 7.37
C ALA A 927 -17.84 -4.47 7.49
N PRO A 928 -17.89 -5.62 6.80
CA PRO A 928 -19.00 -6.55 6.99
C PRO A 928 -19.00 -7.21 8.38
N ALA A 929 -17.83 -7.59 8.95
CA ALA A 929 -17.78 -8.18 10.28
C ALA A 929 -18.34 -7.22 11.35
N ILE A 930 -17.94 -5.96 11.33
CA ILE A 930 -18.45 -4.93 12.25
C ILE A 930 -19.93 -4.62 11.95
N GLY A 931 -20.32 -4.50 10.68
CA GLY A 931 -21.71 -4.22 10.32
C GLY A 931 -22.69 -5.31 10.75
N ILE A 932 -22.32 -6.58 10.60
CA ILE A 932 -23.10 -7.73 11.09
C ILE A 932 -23.15 -7.72 12.62
N ALA A 933 -22.03 -7.40 13.30
CA ALA A 933 -21.98 -7.30 14.75
C ALA A 933 -22.87 -6.16 15.29
N ILE A 934 -22.95 -5.03 14.59
CA ILE A 934 -23.88 -3.93 14.94
C ILE A 934 -25.34 -4.41 14.82
N HIS A 935 -25.68 -5.14 13.76
CA HIS A 935 -27.02 -5.70 13.63
C HIS A 935 -27.35 -6.70 14.75
N ASP A 936 -26.41 -7.61 15.07
CA ASP A 936 -26.61 -8.57 16.19
C ASP A 936 -26.79 -7.84 17.53
N ALA A 937 -26.08 -6.70 17.74
CA ALA A 937 -26.19 -5.90 18.96
C ALA A 937 -27.53 -5.16 19.09
N CYS A 938 -28.02 -4.51 18.03
CA CYS A 938 -29.10 -3.54 18.13
C CYS A 938 -30.12 -3.58 16.96
N GLY A 939 -30.03 -4.52 16.03
CA GLY A 939 -30.97 -4.72 14.91
C GLY A 939 -30.81 -3.72 13.75
N VAL A 940 -29.74 -2.91 13.71
CA VAL A 940 -29.51 -1.90 12.68
C VAL A 940 -28.65 -2.46 11.55
N TRP A 941 -29.19 -2.50 10.32
CA TRP A 941 -28.39 -2.77 9.13
C TRP A 941 -27.68 -1.51 8.63
N MET A 942 -26.36 -1.48 8.77
CA MET A 942 -25.55 -0.36 8.27
C MET A 942 -25.39 -0.43 6.74
N ARG A 943 -25.78 0.65 6.04
CA ARG A 943 -25.81 0.72 4.56
C ARG A 943 -24.66 1.50 3.95
N SER A 944 -23.86 2.13 4.76
CA SER A 944 -22.70 2.90 4.28
C SER A 944 -21.61 2.98 5.34
N TRP A 945 -20.37 3.03 4.90
CA TRP A 945 -19.27 3.44 5.76
C TRP A 945 -18.87 4.91 5.49
N PRO A 946 -18.23 5.61 6.45
CA PRO A 946 -18.03 5.16 7.82
C PRO A 946 -19.36 4.93 8.55
N MET A 947 -19.38 3.94 9.46
CA MET A 947 -20.54 3.58 10.27
C MET A 947 -20.57 4.48 11.52
N THR A 948 -21.10 5.70 11.34
CA THR A 948 -21.05 6.72 12.39
C THR A 948 -22.13 6.55 13.45
N PRO A 949 -21.95 7.12 14.65
CA PRO A 949 -22.99 7.15 15.68
C PRO A 949 -24.33 7.71 15.20
N GLU A 950 -24.31 8.75 14.37
CA GLU A 950 -25.51 9.33 13.77
C GLU A 950 -26.28 8.32 12.92
N LYS A 951 -25.57 7.51 12.10
CA LYS A 951 -26.19 6.47 11.26
C LYS A 951 -26.82 5.36 12.11
N VAL A 952 -26.20 4.98 13.24
CA VAL A 952 -26.80 4.06 14.22
C VAL A 952 -28.09 4.63 14.80
N LEU A 953 -28.08 5.89 15.25
CA LEU A 953 -29.27 6.53 15.80
C LEU A 953 -30.40 6.68 14.77
N LYS A 954 -30.07 6.99 13.51
CA LYS A 954 -31.07 6.97 12.40
C LYS A 954 -31.65 5.59 12.20
N GLY A 955 -30.80 4.54 12.20
CA GLY A 955 -31.26 3.16 12.07
C GLY A 955 -32.15 2.69 13.22
N LEU A 956 -31.95 3.24 14.44
CA LEU A 956 -32.79 3.02 15.63
C LEU A 956 -34.05 3.88 15.64
N GLY A 957 -34.23 4.79 14.66
CA GLY A 957 -35.37 5.72 14.62
C GLY A 957 -35.35 6.77 15.72
N LYS A 958 -34.20 7.14 16.25
CA LYS A 958 -34.05 8.14 17.34
C LYS A 958 -33.82 9.56 16.87
N ILE A 959 -33.34 9.72 15.64
CA ILE A 959 -33.15 10.99 14.92
C ILE A 959 -33.57 10.88 13.47
#